data_55fddf8c3c7b1c6005b93320c747fb07
#
_entry.id   55fddf8c3c7b1c6005b93320c747fb07
#
_cell.length_a   1.000
_cell.length_b   1.000
_cell.length_c   1.000
_cell.angle_alpha   90.00
_cell.angle_beta   90.00
_cell.angle_gamma   90.00
#
_symmetry.space_group_name_H-M   'P 1'
#
loop_
_entity.id
_entity.type
_entity.pdbx_description
1 polymer ?
#
loop_
_entity_poly.entity_id
_entity_poly.type
_entity_poly.pdbx_seq_one_letter_code
_entity_poly.pdbx_strand_id
1 'polypeptide(L)'
;MKKALTIVGVVIVVLIVAMIAIPFLFKDKIKTAVLNAANEKLNATVDIKDFGLNLFSNFPNATLSLNDASVVGVGDFQKDTLLSAKSASVTIDLMSLFGSEYNISKINLDKASIYTKVLEDGRANWDIMKADSTASASTEGESAFKLNLKKITVNDCSFVYQNDSTKMKVTLNKWNGDLHGDFSASETTLNTNSTIGEVTFVMDGIPYLNKIQGVADATINANLDKMEFAFKESNLQLNDLKASIDGTFAMVGKDYEDMEFDLKLNAPDTQFKDILSLVPAMYTADFKDVKTSGTAKLEAYIKGLMHGDSYPAFDVKIIVNDAMFQYPSLPKAVNNINVAMAINSKGGSLDNMIIDISKFSFNLGGNPFSGSLNVSTPMSDPNLKAQANGTIDLGMIKDVYPLEKGTALNGKMTANLNVAARMSAIEKEQYENVSAAGSLKLSNMIYKSQDMQDVLINDAGLEFSPRYVNLSSLNLKIGKNDLSATGRLENFIAYALKDQTLKGQLNIKSNYLNANDFISSETAGTEETASSTTEDIIIPKNIDFVLNAALNQIVYGKMNITNMVGNMTVKNGVLTLNNVGANALGGSCKVSGTYDTSSPKTPKVNFDLALSKVSFAETFKSVESVQKFAPIFEKLGGTYSMNFKFNTSLGETIMQTLAGLTGSGALQTNDVKIEGVEALTALSSSLKTDALKSFSTKDLNLPFTINNGKLNTKPF
;
A
#
# COMPACT_ATOMS: atom_id res chain seq x y z
N MET A 1 -10.70 -86.16 7.41
CA MET A 1 -11.22 -84.85 7.30
C MET A 1 -11.10 -84.00 8.59
N LYS A 2 -11.56 -84.46 9.79
CA LYS A 2 -11.46 -83.64 11.02
C LYS A 2 -10.01 -83.27 11.41
N LYS A 3 -9.02 -84.16 11.30
CA LYS A 3 -7.61 -83.88 11.60
C LYS A 3 -6.96 -82.86 10.63
N ALA A 4 -7.37 -82.88 9.35
CA ALA A 4 -6.91 -81.92 8.39
C ALA A 4 -7.43 -80.47 8.64
N LEU A 5 -8.73 -80.35 9.01
CA LEU A 5 -9.35 -79.10 9.43
C LEU A 5 -8.73 -78.51 10.71
N THR A 6 -8.35 -79.38 11.68
CA THR A 6 -7.66 -78.92 12.89
C THR A 6 -6.26 -78.41 12.60
N ILE A 7 -5.51 -79.09 11.72
CA ILE A 7 -4.19 -78.65 11.31
C ILE A 7 -4.28 -77.33 10.56
N VAL A 8 -5.23 -77.18 9.64
CA VAL A 8 -5.48 -75.92 8.94
C VAL A 8 -5.86 -74.81 9.91
N GLY A 9 -6.72 -75.13 10.90
CA GLY A 9 -7.09 -74.13 11.93
C GLY A 9 -5.90 -73.69 12.80
N VAL A 10 -5.05 -74.63 13.20
CA VAL A 10 -3.82 -74.32 13.96
C VAL A 10 -2.84 -73.48 13.13
N VAL A 11 -2.63 -73.81 11.86
CA VAL A 11 -1.82 -73.07 10.97
C VAL A 11 -2.36 -71.62 10.79
N ILE A 12 -3.66 -71.47 10.65
CA ILE A 12 -4.25 -70.10 10.56
C ILE A 12 -4.07 -69.35 11.88
N VAL A 13 -4.23 -69.97 13.03
CA VAL A 13 -4.00 -69.33 14.34
C VAL A 13 -2.55 -68.97 14.52
N VAL A 14 -1.59 -69.79 14.12
CA VAL A 14 -0.16 -69.54 14.17
C VAL A 14 0.18 -68.37 13.22
N LEU A 15 -0.38 -68.32 12.03
CA LEU A 15 -0.20 -67.25 11.09
C LEU A 15 -0.76 -65.90 11.63
N ILE A 16 -1.95 -65.93 12.27
CA ILE A 16 -2.54 -64.74 12.91
C ILE A 16 -1.67 -64.25 14.08
N VAL A 17 -1.19 -65.18 14.93
CA VAL A 17 -0.29 -64.86 16.05
C VAL A 17 1.05 -64.29 15.52
N ALA A 18 1.61 -64.90 14.47
CA ALA A 18 2.84 -64.38 13.84
C ALA A 18 2.60 -62.97 13.23
N MET A 19 1.49 -62.74 12.54
CA MET A 19 1.11 -61.43 12.01
C MET A 19 0.98 -60.36 13.09
N ILE A 20 0.54 -60.70 14.29
CA ILE A 20 0.45 -59.80 15.44
C ILE A 20 1.84 -59.61 16.09
N ALA A 21 2.61 -60.68 16.24
CA ALA A 21 3.89 -60.65 16.95
C ALA A 21 5.03 -59.99 16.17
N ILE A 22 5.10 -60.20 14.86
CA ILE A 22 6.17 -59.64 14.00
C ILE A 22 6.27 -58.12 14.09
N PRO A 23 5.21 -57.31 13.96
CA PRO A 23 5.29 -55.88 14.10
C PRO A 23 5.79 -55.42 15.48
N PHE A 24 5.40 -56.14 16.54
CA PHE A 24 5.82 -55.82 17.91
C PHE A 24 7.28 -56.16 18.19
N LEU A 25 7.75 -57.29 17.69
CA LEU A 25 9.11 -57.79 17.98
C LEU A 25 10.19 -57.13 17.15
N PHE A 26 9.87 -56.62 15.95
CA PHE A 26 10.83 -56.09 14.99
C PHE A 26 10.66 -54.60 14.68
N LYS A 27 9.75 -53.90 15.39
CA LYS A 27 9.41 -52.47 15.16
C LYS A 27 10.64 -51.59 15.01
N ASP A 28 11.56 -51.60 15.96
CA ASP A 28 12.72 -50.74 15.98
C ASP A 28 13.76 -51.10 14.90
N LYS A 29 13.89 -52.40 14.58
CA LYS A 29 14.78 -52.86 13.50
C LYS A 29 14.26 -52.39 12.13
N ILE A 30 12.95 -52.51 11.91
CA ILE A 30 12.31 -52.05 10.67
C ILE A 30 12.43 -50.55 10.55
N LYS A 31 12.16 -49.78 11.61
CA LYS A 31 12.34 -48.31 11.64
C LYS A 31 13.78 -47.92 11.25
N THR A 32 14.76 -48.51 11.89
CA THR A 32 16.17 -48.25 11.64
C THR A 32 16.59 -48.55 10.19
N ALA A 33 16.11 -49.68 9.65
CA ALA A 33 16.38 -50.09 8.29
C ALA A 33 15.76 -49.11 7.27
N VAL A 34 14.51 -48.66 7.51
CA VAL A 34 13.85 -47.68 6.66
C VAL A 34 14.59 -46.31 6.70
N LEU A 35 14.95 -45.85 7.90
CA LEU A 35 15.66 -44.54 8.05
C LEU A 35 17.05 -44.62 7.40
N ASN A 36 17.78 -45.68 7.57
CA ASN A 36 19.11 -45.86 6.98
C ASN A 36 19.01 -45.87 5.44
N ALA A 37 18.08 -46.67 4.89
CA ALA A 37 17.87 -46.72 3.43
C ALA A 37 17.43 -45.38 2.84
N ALA A 38 16.57 -44.65 3.53
CA ALA A 38 16.15 -43.32 3.09
C ALA A 38 17.30 -42.30 3.12
N ASN A 39 18.02 -42.19 4.24
CA ASN A 39 19.11 -41.23 4.40
C ASN A 39 20.36 -41.60 3.53
N GLU A 40 20.53 -42.87 3.18
CA GLU A 40 21.59 -43.32 2.25
C GLU A 40 21.30 -42.87 0.82
N LYS A 41 20.04 -42.96 0.36
CA LYS A 41 19.66 -42.64 -1.02
C LYS A 41 19.24 -41.20 -1.27
N LEU A 42 18.89 -40.45 -0.21
CA LEU A 42 18.39 -39.10 -0.33
C LEU A 42 19.42 -38.04 0.07
N ASN A 43 19.45 -36.95 -0.66
CA ASN A 43 20.10 -35.68 -0.31
C ASN A 43 19.18 -34.87 0.63
N ALA A 44 18.68 -35.54 1.66
CA ALA A 44 17.80 -34.96 2.67
C ALA A 44 17.97 -35.72 3.99
N THR A 45 17.61 -35.08 5.08
CA THR A 45 17.56 -35.73 6.40
C THR A 45 16.13 -36.17 6.66
N VAL A 46 15.93 -37.49 6.75
CA VAL A 46 14.64 -38.08 7.08
C VAL A 46 14.64 -38.48 8.54
N ASP A 47 13.62 -38.06 9.30
CA ASP A 47 13.38 -38.47 10.69
C ASP A 47 11.94 -38.94 10.89
N ILE A 48 11.74 -39.93 11.75
CA ILE A 48 10.44 -40.53 12.08
C ILE A 48 10.45 -40.80 13.58
N LYS A 49 9.54 -40.20 14.34
CA LYS A 49 9.51 -40.40 15.77
C LYS A 49 8.95 -41.75 16.14
N ASP A 50 7.86 -42.16 15.55
CA ASP A 50 7.24 -43.45 15.80
C ASP A 50 6.77 -44.11 14.50
N PHE A 51 6.76 -45.44 14.54
CA PHE A 51 6.49 -46.30 13.40
C PHE A 51 5.48 -47.40 13.82
N GLY A 52 4.46 -47.61 13.01
CA GLY A 52 3.45 -48.62 13.19
C GLY A 52 3.26 -49.48 11.95
N LEU A 53 3.01 -50.76 12.12
CA LEU A 53 2.62 -51.68 11.04
C LEU A 53 1.27 -52.33 11.37
N ASN A 54 0.32 -52.17 10.48
CA ASN A 54 -1.02 -52.78 10.60
C ASN A 54 -1.24 -53.71 9.41
N LEU A 55 -1.46 -54.98 9.73
CA LEU A 55 -1.64 -56.07 8.76
C LEU A 55 -3.10 -56.46 8.55
N PHE A 56 -4.03 -55.86 9.32
CA PHE A 56 -5.44 -56.33 9.34
C PHE A 56 -6.37 -55.36 8.64
N SER A 57 -6.19 -54.03 8.79
CA SER A 57 -7.14 -53.04 8.29
C SER A 57 -7.27 -53.00 6.76
N ASN A 58 -6.27 -53.43 6.04
CA ASN A 58 -6.24 -53.45 4.58
C ASN A 58 -5.82 -54.78 3.98
N PHE A 59 -6.01 -55.92 4.71
CA PHE A 59 -5.65 -57.26 4.25
C PHE A 59 -6.20 -57.55 2.84
N PRO A 60 -5.39 -58.10 1.90
CA PRO A 60 -4.02 -58.65 2.05
C PRO A 60 -2.87 -57.62 2.03
N ASN A 61 -3.16 -56.34 2.06
CA ASN A 61 -2.15 -55.28 2.10
C ASN A 61 -1.74 -54.91 3.52
N ALA A 62 -0.51 -54.50 3.74
CA ALA A 62 -0.01 -53.98 4.99
C ALA A 62 -0.08 -52.45 4.98
N THR A 63 -0.44 -51.84 6.10
CA THR A 63 -0.36 -50.35 6.25
C THR A 63 0.75 -49.98 7.20
N LEU A 64 1.70 -49.22 6.68
CA LEU A 64 2.81 -48.64 7.40
C LEU A 64 2.39 -47.24 7.85
N SER A 65 2.47 -46.95 9.14
CA SER A 65 2.17 -45.63 9.71
C SER A 65 3.46 -44.99 10.24
N LEU A 66 3.73 -43.77 9.80
CA LEU A 66 4.87 -42.93 10.18
C LEU A 66 4.30 -41.75 10.97
N ASN A 67 4.63 -41.68 12.27
CA ASN A 67 4.14 -40.58 13.12
C ASN A 67 5.25 -39.58 13.39
N ASP A 68 4.90 -38.28 13.34
CA ASP A 68 5.82 -37.17 13.44
C ASP A 68 7.03 -37.37 12.49
N ALA A 69 6.73 -37.57 11.21
CA ALA A 69 7.72 -37.76 10.16
C ALA A 69 8.16 -36.40 9.57
N SER A 70 9.43 -36.26 9.24
CA SER A 70 9.97 -35.07 8.58
C SER A 70 11.03 -35.41 7.55
N VAL A 71 11.08 -34.59 6.50
CA VAL A 71 12.12 -34.58 5.46
C VAL A 71 12.65 -33.14 5.36
N VAL A 72 13.91 -32.96 5.73
CA VAL A 72 14.56 -31.65 5.75
C VAL A 72 15.65 -31.64 4.69
N GLY A 73 15.74 -30.57 3.91
CA GLY A 73 16.75 -30.39 2.89
C GLY A 73 18.18 -30.31 3.47
N VAL A 74 19.16 -30.39 2.59
CA VAL A 74 20.57 -30.20 2.92
C VAL A 74 21.17 -29.04 2.12
N GLY A 75 22.35 -28.56 2.50
CA GLY A 75 23.02 -27.45 1.80
C GLY A 75 22.19 -26.17 1.87
N ASP A 76 21.87 -25.59 0.71
CA ASP A 76 21.09 -24.35 0.62
C ASP A 76 19.66 -24.51 1.13
N PHE A 77 19.16 -25.74 1.19
CA PHE A 77 17.81 -26.10 1.69
C PHE A 77 17.80 -26.61 3.12
N GLN A 78 18.91 -26.55 3.87
CA GLN A 78 18.99 -27.07 5.25
C GLN A 78 18.02 -26.42 6.24
N LYS A 79 17.44 -25.27 5.91
CA LYS A 79 16.41 -24.58 6.70
C LYS A 79 14.99 -24.89 6.23
N ASP A 80 14.85 -25.57 5.10
CA ASP A 80 13.58 -25.83 4.45
C ASP A 80 13.13 -27.27 4.79
N THR A 81 12.00 -27.39 5.45
CA THR A 81 11.36 -28.69 5.70
C THR A 81 10.46 -29.01 4.51
N LEU A 82 10.93 -29.86 3.60
CA LEU A 82 10.18 -30.26 2.40
C LEU A 82 8.85 -30.93 2.77
N LEU A 83 8.88 -31.79 3.77
CA LEU A 83 7.69 -32.49 4.27
C LEU A 83 7.78 -32.62 5.79
N SER A 84 6.70 -32.27 6.48
CA SER A 84 6.47 -32.69 7.85
C SER A 84 5.04 -33.23 7.95
N ALA A 85 4.84 -34.32 8.66
CA ALA A 85 3.52 -34.91 8.82
C ALA A 85 3.33 -35.41 10.24
N LYS A 86 2.20 -35.03 10.85
CA LYS A 86 1.84 -35.62 12.15
C LYS A 86 1.60 -37.11 12.03
N SER A 87 0.94 -37.52 10.94
CA SER A 87 0.82 -38.93 10.56
C SER A 87 0.86 -39.07 9.04
N ALA A 88 1.69 -39.94 8.56
CA ALA A 88 1.69 -40.40 7.17
C ALA A 88 1.52 -41.90 7.16
N SER A 89 0.62 -42.44 6.32
CA SER A 89 0.47 -43.88 6.17
C SER A 89 0.58 -44.30 4.72
N VAL A 90 1.28 -45.42 4.52
CA VAL A 90 1.52 -46.03 3.22
C VAL A 90 0.98 -47.44 3.23
N THR A 91 0.10 -47.77 2.28
CA THR A 91 -0.43 -49.11 2.11
C THR A 91 0.39 -49.85 1.05
N ILE A 92 0.96 -50.95 1.43
CA ILE A 92 1.88 -51.77 0.63
C ILE A 92 1.30 -53.18 0.48
N ASP A 93 1.47 -53.79 -0.68
CA ASP A 93 1.16 -55.20 -0.89
C ASP A 93 2.03 -56.04 0.04
N LEU A 94 1.36 -56.86 0.90
CA LEU A 94 2.05 -57.66 1.90
C LEU A 94 3.04 -58.67 1.26
N MET A 95 2.70 -59.20 0.12
CA MET A 95 3.61 -60.16 -0.59
C MET A 95 4.83 -59.47 -1.17
N SER A 96 4.70 -58.17 -1.53
CA SER A 96 5.83 -57.37 -2.02
C SER A 96 6.89 -57.12 -0.94
N LEU A 97 6.53 -57.18 0.35
CA LEU A 97 7.50 -57.04 1.47
C LEU A 97 8.51 -58.22 1.54
N PHE A 98 8.20 -59.34 0.91
CA PHE A 98 9.08 -60.54 0.85
C PHE A 98 9.81 -60.64 -0.50
N GLY A 99 9.56 -59.70 -1.42
CA GLY A 99 10.19 -59.60 -2.74
C GLY A 99 11.32 -58.62 -2.82
N SER A 100 11.84 -58.42 -4.01
CA SER A 100 12.82 -57.37 -4.34
C SER A 100 12.21 -56.02 -4.69
N GLU A 101 10.88 -55.99 -4.89
CA GLU A 101 10.10 -54.78 -5.26
C GLU A 101 9.00 -54.50 -4.25
N TYR A 102 8.88 -53.25 -3.76
CA TYR A 102 7.84 -52.81 -2.86
C TYR A 102 6.70 -52.16 -3.65
N ASN A 103 5.48 -52.68 -3.52
CA ASN A 103 4.32 -52.22 -4.27
C ASN A 103 3.42 -51.35 -3.37
N ILE A 104 3.49 -50.02 -3.55
CA ILE A 104 2.71 -49.04 -2.80
C ILE A 104 1.39 -48.75 -3.54
N SER A 105 0.24 -48.93 -2.85
CA SER A 105 -1.09 -48.72 -3.43
C SER A 105 -1.81 -47.47 -2.95
N LYS A 106 -1.58 -47.04 -1.70
CA LYS A 106 -2.22 -45.85 -1.12
C LYS A 106 -1.25 -45.07 -0.26
N ILE A 107 -1.41 -43.73 -0.28
CA ILE A 107 -0.74 -42.78 0.63
C ILE A 107 -1.83 -41.93 1.30
N ASN A 108 -1.81 -41.88 2.65
CA ASN A 108 -2.63 -40.92 3.39
C ASN A 108 -1.72 -39.99 4.19
N LEU A 109 -1.98 -38.71 4.12
CA LEU A 109 -1.31 -37.67 4.88
C LEU A 109 -2.33 -37.02 5.83
N ASP A 110 -1.98 -36.92 7.10
CA ASP A 110 -2.79 -36.24 8.11
C ASP A 110 -1.96 -35.16 8.79
N LYS A 111 -2.47 -33.94 8.74
CA LYS A 111 -1.80 -32.74 9.25
C LYS A 111 -0.35 -32.65 8.76
N ALA A 112 -0.20 -32.80 7.45
CA ALA A 112 1.09 -32.66 6.79
C ALA A 112 1.27 -31.24 6.26
N SER A 113 2.50 -30.76 6.32
CA SER A 113 2.96 -29.55 5.67
C SER A 113 3.98 -29.92 4.59
N ILE A 114 3.70 -29.54 3.36
CA ILE A 114 4.58 -29.74 2.20
C ILE A 114 5.05 -28.36 1.75
N TYR A 115 6.36 -28.13 1.76
CA TYR A 115 6.98 -26.88 1.34
C TYR A 115 7.92 -27.12 0.17
N THR A 116 7.50 -26.72 -1.00
CA THR A 116 8.24 -26.80 -2.24
C THR A 116 8.83 -25.44 -2.60
N LYS A 117 10.13 -25.39 -2.93
CA LYS A 117 10.86 -24.17 -3.23
C LYS A 117 11.79 -24.33 -4.41
N VAL A 118 11.77 -23.37 -5.32
CA VAL A 118 12.74 -23.17 -6.41
C VAL A 118 13.55 -21.91 -6.10
N LEU A 119 14.87 -22.01 -6.14
CA LEU A 119 15.80 -20.88 -5.98
C LEU A 119 15.88 -20.04 -7.27
N GLU A 120 16.53 -18.86 -7.18
CA GLU A 120 16.77 -17.99 -8.35
C GLU A 120 17.59 -18.69 -9.47
N ASP A 121 18.42 -19.67 -9.11
CA ASP A 121 19.26 -20.45 -10.05
C ASP A 121 18.55 -21.69 -10.60
N GLY A 122 17.26 -21.89 -10.32
CA GLY A 122 16.43 -23.00 -10.80
C GLY A 122 16.51 -24.26 -9.96
N ARG A 123 17.41 -24.40 -8.99
CA ARG A 123 17.50 -25.58 -8.12
C ARG A 123 16.26 -25.69 -7.22
N ALA A 124 15.73 -26.91 -7.08
CA ALA A 124 14.52 -27.20 -6.32
C ALA A 124 14.79 -28.02 -5.06
N ASN A 125 14.06 -27.73 -3.97
CA ASN A 125 14.23 -28.45 -2.70
C ASN A 125 13.66 -29.86 -2.71
N TRP A 126 12.89 -30.24 -3.71
CA TRP A 126 12.34 -31.60 -3.90
C TRP A 126 13.26 -32.49 -4.75
N ASP A 127 14.33 -31.96 -5.33
CA ASP A 127 15.34 -32.74 -6.03
C ASP A 127 16.32 -33.34 -5.03
N ILE A 128 15.80 -34.30 -4.27
CA ILE A 128 16.50 -34.90 -3.13
C ILE A 128 17.12 -36.28 -3.45
N MET A 129 16.99 -36.79 -4.67
CA MET A 129 17.62 -38.07 -5.02
C MET A 129 19.14 -37.91 -5.22
N LYS A 130 19.94 -38.74 -4.55
CA LYS A 130 21.38 -38.78 -4.82
C LYS A 130 21.63 -39.39 -6.19
N ALA A 131 22.49 -38.77 -7.00
CA ALA A 131 22.95 -39.35 -8.25
C ALA A 131 23.74 -40.64 -7.95
N ASP A 132 23.36 -41.75 -8.57
CA ASP A 132 24.11 -43.00 -8.46
C ASP A 132 25.49 -42.82 -9.14
N SER A 133 26.54 -42.72 -8.35
CA SER A 133 27.92 -42.53 -8.81
C SER A 133 28.50 -43.76 -9.52
N THR A 134 27.72 -44.83 -9.72
CA THR A 134 28.16 -46.11 -10.33
C THR A 134 27.39 -46.51 -11.59
N ALA A 135 26.49 -45.68 -12.11
CA ALA A 135 25.80 -45.99 -13.36
C ALA A 135 26.68 -45.65 -14.58
N SER A 136 27.60 -46.54 -14.97
CA SER A 136 28.03 -46.69 -16.37
C SER A 136 26.80 -46.96 -17.22
N ALA A 137 26.66 -46.20 -18.30
CA ALA A 137 25.59 -46.28 -19.27
C ALA A 137 25.32 -47.73 -19.74
N SER A 138 24.38 -48.41 -19.13
CA SER A 138 23.65 -49.54 -19.73
C SER A 138 22.60 -50.10 -18.75
N THR A 139 21.39 -50.23 -19.24
CA THR A 139 20.22 -50.90 -18.66
C THR A 139 19.47 -50.16 -17.54
N GLU A 140 18.20 -49.92 -17.79
CA GLU A 140 17.14 -49.55 -16.84
C GLU A 140 17.32 -50.40 -15.57
N GLY A 141 17.91 -49.84 -14.54
CA GLY A 141 17.93 -50.42 -13.22
C GLY A 141 16.50 -50.33 -12.67
N GLU A 142 15.78 -51.46 -12.64
CA GLU A 142 14.48 -51.57 -11.98
C GLU A 142 14.62 -51.02 -10.55
N SER A 143 13.91 -49.95 -10.27
CA SER A 143 13.79 -49.35 -8.93
C SER A 143 13.25 -50.42 -7.99
N ALA A 144 13.88 -50.67 -6.84
CA ALA A 144 13.34 -51.58 -5.82
C ALA A 144 11.96 -51.18 -5.31
N PHE A 145 11.49 -49.97 -5.65
CA PHE A 145 10.14 -49.49 -5.35
C PHE A 145 9.33 -49.42 -6.62
N LYS A 146 8.36 -50.31 -6.76
CA LYS A 146 7.36 -50.26 -7.81
C LYS A 146 6.15 -49.47 -7.28
N LEU A 147 5.95 -48.28 -7.80
CA LEU A 147 4.87 -47.42 -7.40
C LEU A 147 3.59 -47.84 -8.13
N ASN A 148 2.74 -48.67 -7.53
CA ASN A 148 1.39 -49.02 -8.02
C ASN A 148 0.34 -48.17 -7.29
N LEU A 149 0.63 -46.88 -7.17
CA LEU A 149 -0.17 -45.92 -6.40
C LEU A 149 -1.49 -45.66 -7.11
N LYS A 150 -2.59 -45.89 -6.40
CA LYS A 150 -3.95 -45.69 -6.92
C LYS A 150 -4.72 -44.57 -6.19
N LYS A 151 -4.25 -44.19 -5.00
CA LYS A 151 -4.95 -43.22 -4.16
C LYS A 151 -3.99 -42.44 -3.28
N ILE A 152 -4.15 -41.12 -3.28
CA ILE A 152 -3.58 -40.21 -2.29
C ILE A 152 -4.74 -39.56 -1.54
N THR A 153 -4.69 -39.52 -0.22
CA THR A 153 -5.64 -38.78 0.62
C THR A 153 -4.90 -37.78 1.50
N VAL A 154 -5.44 -36.59 1.61
CA VAL A 154 -4.91 -35.50 2.45
C VAL A 154 -5.97 -35.03 3.42
N ASN A 155 -5.62 -34.90 4.70
CA ASN A 155 -6.52 -34.42 5.75
C ASN A 155 -5.85 -33.30 6.54
N ASP A 156 -6.46 -32.14 6.58
CA ASP A 156 -5.98 -30.92 7.28
C ASP A 156 -4.50 -30.60 6.95
N CYS A 157 -4.13 -30.72 5.67
CA CYS A 157 -2.78 -30.53 5.18
C CYS A 157 -2.55 -29.08 4.72
N SER A 158 -1.27 -28.69 4.64
CA SER A 158 -0.84 -27.44 4.00
C SER A 158 0.15 -27.75 2.87
N PHE A 159 0.09 -26.93 1.82
CA PHE A 159 1.01 -26.99 0.70
C PHE A 159 1.48 -25.58 0.37
N VAL A 160 2.78 -25.41 0.21
CA VAL A 160 3.38 -24.14 -0.25
C VAL A 160 4.28 -24.46 -1.44
N TYR A 161 4.06 -23.76 -2.54
CA TYR A 161 4.99 -23.67 -3.66
C TYR A 161 5.53 -22.25 -3.71
N GLN A 162 6.84 -22.11 -3.66
CA GLN A 162 7.55 -20.84 -3.77
C GLN A 162 8.60 -20.93 -4.87
N ASN A 163 8.56 -19.99 -5.81
CA ASN A 163 9.54 -19.85 -6.86
C ASN A 163 10.17 -18.45 -6.76
N ASP A 164 11.44 -18.41 -6.34
CA ASP A 164 12.15 -17.15 -6.11
C ASP A 164 12.53 -16.47 -7.44
N SER A 165 12.76 -17.23 -8.51
CA SER A 165 13.06 -16.70 -9.84
C SER A 165 11.87 -15.94 -10.45
N THR A 166 10.66 -16.50 -10.35
CA THR A 166 9.43 -15.86 -10.84
C THR A 166 8.71 -15.02 -9.78
N LYS A 167 9.25 -14.95 -8.56
CA LYS A 167 8.67 -14.29 -7.37
C LYS A 167 7.22 -14.72 -7.11
N MET A 168 6.92 -15.97 -7.43
CA MET A 168 5.58 -16.56 -7.29
C MET A 168 5.49 -17.41 -6.03
N LYS A 169 4.37 -17.28 -5.31
CA LYS A 169 4.07 -18.11 -4.15
C LYS A 169 2.61 -18.52 -4.12
N VAL A 170 2.36 -19.83 -4.06
CA VAL A 170 1.04 -20.44 -3.84
C VAL A 170 1.03 -21.06 -2.46
N THR A 171 -0.01 -20.82 -1.68
CA THR A 171 -0.20 -21.43 -0.36
C THR A 171 -1.60 -22.00 -0.26
N LEU A 172 -1.69 -23.26 0.08
CA LEU A 172 -2.94 -23.98 0.39
C LEU A 172 -2.90 -24.38 1.85
N ASN A 173 -3.90 -24.01 2.63
CA ASN A 173 -4.04 -24.39 4.03
C ASN A 173 -5.36 -25.11 4.26
N LYS A 174 -5.40 -26.01 5.26
CA LYS A 174 -6.58 -26.83 5.60
C LYS A 174 -7.08 -27.58 4.36
N TRP A 175 -6.14 -28.15 3.61
CA TRP A 175 -6.46 -28.96 2.43
C TRP A 175 -6.95 -30.34 2.86
N ASN A 176 -8.16 -30.68 2.45
CA ASN A 176 -8.78 -31.98 2.63
C ASN A 176 -9.23 -32.49 1.26
N GLY A 177 -8.96 -33.76 0.97
CA GLY A 177 -9.37 -34.33 -0.30
C GLY A 177 -8.68 -35.63 -0.63
N ASP A 178 -8.98 -36.12 -1.80
CA ASP A 178 -8.36 -37.31 -2.34
C ASP A 178 -8.12 -37.19 -3.85
N LEU A 179 -7.10 -37.90 -4.31
CA LEU A 179 -6.72 -38.03 -5.69
C LEU A 179 -6.66 -39.53 -6.04
N HIS A 180 -7.47 -39.94 -6.99
CA HIS A 180 -7.56 -41.31 -7.47
C HIS A 180 -7.05 -41.41 -8.91
N GLY A 181 -6.31 -42.47 -9.20
CA GLY A 181 -5.85 -42.80 -10.54
C GLY A 181 -4.72 -43.82 -10.52
N ASP A 182 -4.19 -44.16 -11.65
CA ASP A 182 -3.05 -45.06 -11.76
C ASP A 182 -1.74 -44.28 -11.95
N PHE A 183 -1.09 -43.95 -10.85
CA PHE A 183 0.17 -43.19 -10.86
C PHE A 183 1.39 -44.01 -11.35
N SER A 184 1.18 -45.32 -11.65
CA SER A 184 2.22 -46.17 -12.24
C SER A 184 2.16 -46.23 -13.76
N ALA A 185 1.08 -45.76 -14.35
CA ALA A 185 0.92 -45.71 -15.81
C ALA A 185 1.41 -44.40 -16.37
N SER A 186 2.07 -44.44 -17.51
CA SER A 186 2.50 -43.23 -18.25
C SER A 186 1.31 -42.32 -18.61
N GLU A 187 0.17 -42.91 -18.94
CA GLU A 187 -1.07 -42.21 -19.20
C GLU A 187 -2.18 -42.70 -18.26
N THR A 188 -2.83 -41.77 -17.57
CA THR A 188 -3.85 -42.09 -16.58
C THR A 188 -4.93 -41.01 -16.52
N THR A 189 -6.10 -41.39 -16.02
CA THR A 189 -7.15 -40.44 -15.62
C THR A 189 -7.13 -40.31 -14.10
N LEU A 190 -6.81 -39.10 -13.63
CA LEU A 190 -6.82 -38.70 -12.23
C LEU A 190 -8.15 -38.01 -11.92
N ASN A 191 -8.78 -38.40 -10.82
CA ASN A 191 -9.99 -37.77 -10.30
C ASN A 191 -9.72 -37.23 -8.92
N THR A 192 -10.06 -35.96 -8.68
CA THR A 192 -9.92 -35.34 -7.36
C THR A 192 -11.21 -34.69 -6.91
N ASN A 193 -11.48 -34.83 -5.62
CA ASN A 193 -12.44 -33.99 -4.90
C ASN A 193 -11.72 -33.41 -3.69
N SER A 194 -11.52 -32.09 -3.71
CA SER A 194 -10.70 -31.41 -2.73
C SER A 194 -11.38 -30.14 -2.22
N THR A 195 -11.25 -29.91 -0.91
CA THR A 195 -11.66 -28.69 -0.24
C THR A 195 -10.43 -28.04 0.41
N ILE A 196 -10.26 -26.74 0.23
CA ILE A 196 -9.12 -25.98 0.74
C ILE A 196 -9.66 -24.81 1.53
N GLY A 197 -9.33 -24.75 2.82
CA GLY A 197 -9.85 -23.68 3.70
C GLY A 197 -9.27 -22.29 3.35
N GLU A 198 -8.01 -22.23 2.91
CA GLU A 198 -7.36 -20.98 2.54
C GLU A 198 -6.43 -21.18 1.34
N VAL A 199 -6.73 -20.51 0.24
CA VAL A 199 -5.89 -20.39 -0.96
C VAL A 199 -5.31 -18.98 -1.02
N THR A 200 -3.99 -18.88 -1.14
CA THR A 200 -3.30 -17.60 -1.33
C THR A 200 -2.38 -17.71 -2.54
N PHE A 201 -2.45 -16.74 -3.43
CA PHE A 201 -1.57 -16.61 -4.58
C PHE A 201 -0.95 -15.22 -4.61
N VAL A 202 0.38 -15.16 -4.55
CA VAL A 202 1.18 -13.93 -4.59
C VAL A 202 2.13 -14.00 -5.76
N MET A 203 2.27 -12.93 -6.52
CA MET A 203 3.25 -12.79 -7.59
C MET A 203 3.80 -11.35 -7.56
N ASP A 204 5.12 -11.20 -7.61
CA ASP A 204 5.82 -9.91 -7.48
C ASP A 204 5.39 -9.09 -6.23
N GLY A 205 5.08 -9.80 -5.11
CA GLY A 205 4.62 -9.18 -3.86
C GLY A 205 3.15 -8.76 -3.85
N ILE A 206 2.43 -8.92 -4.98
CA ILE A 206 1.01 -8.58 -5.08
C ILE A 206 0.16 -9.83 -4.79
N PRO A 207 -0.73 -9.80 -3.78
CA PRO A 207 -1.63 -10.90 -3.50
C PRO A 207 -2.84 -10.87 -4.44
N TYR A 208 -2.81 -11.68 -5.51
CA TYR A 208 -3.94 -11.84 -6.44
C TYR A 208 -5.09 -12.64 -5.84
N LEU A 209 -4.79 -13.66 -5.02
CA LEU A 209 -5.76 -14.35 -4.18
C LEU A 209 -5.26 -14.29 -2.74
N ASN A 210 -6.14 -13.96 -1.79
CA ASN A 210 -5.75 -13.82 -0.39
C ASN A 210 -6.69 -14.56 0.55
N LYS A 211 -6.26 -15.75 0.98
CA LYS A 211 -6.98 -16.63 1.94
C LYS A 211 -8.43 -16.94 1.53
N ILE A 212 -8.67 -17.12 0.23
CA ILE A 212 -9.98 -17.52 -0.28
C ILE A 212 -10.22 -19.02 -0.06
N GLN A 213 -11.47 -19.43 0.07
CA GLN A 213 -11.83 -20.86 0.10
C GLN A 213 -11.79 -21.45 -1.30
N GLY A 214 -11.31 -22.67 -1.42
CA GLY A 214 -11.26 -23.42 -2.67
C GLY A 214 -11.98 -24.75 -2.59
N VAL A 215 -12.72 -25.12 -3.65
CA VAL A 215 -13.21 -26.47 -3.88
C VAL A 215 -12.84 -26.86 -5.31
N ALA A 216 -12.27 -28.04 -5.48
CA ALA A 216 -11.95 -28.60 -6.79
C ALA A 216 -12.57 -29.98 -6.94
N ASP A 217 -13.35 -30.15 -7.99
CA ASP A 217 -13.87 -31.43 -8.46
C ASP A 217 -13.45 -31.58 -9.91
N ALA A 218 -12.38 -32.36 -10.13
CA ALA A 218 -11.71 -32.35 -11.43
C ALA A 218 -11.42 -33.77 -11.93
N THR A 219 -11.58 -33.93 -13.23
CA THR A 219 -11.11 -35.08 -14.01
C THR A 219 -9.94 -34.63 -14.88
N ILE A 220 -8.78 -35.23 -14.66
CA ILE A 220 -7.52 -34.83 -15.28
C ILE A 220 -6.95 -36.02 -16.04
N ASN A 221 -6.83 -35.92 -17.37
CA ASN A 221 -6.06 -36.89 -18.13
C ASN A 221 -4.59 -36.47 -18.05
N ALA A 222 -3.77 -37.29 -17.41
CA ALA A 222 -2.37 -37.02 -17.16
C ALA A 222 -1.48 -37.91 -17.99
N ASN A 223 -0.46 -37.33 -18.62
CA ASN A 223 0.71 -38.05 -19.11
C ASN A 223 1.86 -37.74 -18.14
N LEU A 224 2.15 -38.72 -17.28
CA LEU A 224 3.11 -38.55 -16.19
C LEU A 224 4.58 -38.54 -16.67
N ASP A 225 4.89 -39.16 -17.79
CA ASP A 225 6.23 -39.14 -18.37
C ASP A 225 6.55 -37.77 -19.00
N LYS A 226 5.53 -37.10 -19.54
CA LYS A 226 5.65 -35.76 -20.13
C LYS A 226 5.28 -34.63 -19.17
N MET A 227 4.81 -34.96 -17.97
CA MET A 227 4.26 -34.00 -17.01
C MET A 227 3.18 -33.09 -17.61
N GLU A 228 2.29 -33.67 -18.46
CA GLU A 228 1.21 -33.00 -19.14
C GLU A 228 -0.15 -33.40 -18.52
N PHE A 229 -1.00 -32.43 -18.26
CA PHE A 229 -2.27 -32.58 -17.55
C PHE A 229 -3.39 -31.90 -18.34
N ALA A 230 -4.35 -32.67 -18.81
CA ALA A 230 -5.52 -32.17 -19.50
C ALA A 230 -6.75 -32.20 -18.61
N PHE A 231 -7.28 -31.05 -18.29
CA PHE A 231 -8.50 -30.87 -17.49
C PHE A 231 -9.72 -31.05 -18.40
N LYS A 232 -10.66 -31.88 -17.98
CA LYS A 232 -11.92 -32.12 -18.66
C LYS A 232 -13.07 -32.04 -17.67
N GLU A 233 -14.13 -31.29 -18.02
CA GLU A 233 -15.33 -31.18 -17.19
C GLU A 233 -15.02 -30.89 -15.72
N SER A 234 -13.94 -30.14 -15.49
CA SER A 234 -13.44 -29.84 -14.15
C SER A 234 -14.12 -28.62 -13.59
N ASN A 235 -14.58 -28.70 -12.35
CA ASN A 235 -15.26 -27.61 -11.65
C ASN A 235 -14.37 -27.06 -10.54
N LEU A 236 -14.29 -25.76 -10.48
CA LEU A 236 -13.56 -25.01 -9.47
C LEU A 236 -14.54 -24.07 -8.76
N GLN A 237 -14.49 -24.03 -7.45
CA GLN A 237 -15.17 -23.00 -6.67
C GLN A 237 -14.14 -22.21 -5.88
N LEU A 238 -14.17 -20.89 -6.02
CA LEU A 238 -13.31 -19.93 -5.32
C LEU A 238 -14.21 -19.00 -4.50
N ASN A 239 -14.25 -19.17 -3.18
CA ASN A 239 -15.29 -18.62 -2.31
C ASN A 239 -16.70 -19.00 -2.86
N ASP A 240 -17.50 -17.99 -3.25
CA ASP A 240 -18.83 -18.19 -3.81
C ASP A 240 -18.82 -18.35 -5.35
N LEU A 241 -17.72 -17.99 -6.02
CA LEU A 241 -17.59 -18.09 -7.48
C LEU A 241 -17.41 -19.53 -7.93
N LYS A 242 -18.35 -20.03 -8.75
CA LYS A 242 -18.26 -21.33 -9.42
C LYS A 242 -17.85 -21.16 -10.88
N ALA A 243 -16.82 -21.88 -11.28
CA ALA A 243 -16.30 -21.84 -12.64
C ALA A 243 -15.97 -23.25 -13.14
N SER A 244 -16.02 -23.44 -14.46
CA SER A 244 -15.41 -24.60 -15.12
C SER A 244 -13.98 -24.24 -15.53
N ILE A 245 -13.11 -25.26 -15.53
CA ILE A 245 -11.76 -25.18 -16.07
C ILE A 245 -11.58 -26.30 -17.09
N ASP A 246 -11.06 -25.94 -18.27
CA ASP A 246 -10.79 -26.85 -19.37
C ASP A 246 -9.46 -26.52 -20.03
N GLY A 247 -8.80 -27.51 -20.64
CA GLY A 247 -7.58 -27.31 -21.39
C GLY A 247 -6.40 -28.08 -20.82
N THR A 248 -5.18 -27.64 -21.11
CA THR A 248 -3.94 -28.34 -20.79
C THR A 248 -2.97 -27.47 -20.01
N PHE A 249 -2.22 -28.12 -19.12
CA PHE A 249 -1.07 -27.60 -18.43
C PHE A 249 0.05 -28.62 -18.54
N ALA A 250 1.27 -28.19 -18.83
CA ALA A 250 2.43 -29.04 -18.84
C ALA A 250 3.63 -28.38 -18.18
N MET A 251 4.45 -29.16 -17.49
CA MET A 251 5.77 -28.76 -17.06
C MET A 251 6.78 -29.24 -18.11
N VAL A 252 7.51 -28.32 -18.71
CA VAL A 252 8.37 -28.58 -19.87
C VAL A 252 9.78 -28.03 -19.66
N GLY A 253 10.67 -28.26 -20.62
CA GLY A 253 12.06 -27.83 -20.53
C GLY A 253 12.94 -28.87 -19.85
N LYS A 254 14.22 -28.54 -19.73
CA LYS A 254 15.18 -29.38 -19.01
C LYS A 254 14.89 -29.21 -17.51
N ASP A 255 14.72 -30.30 -16.79
CA ASP A 255 14.41 -30.31 -15.36
C ASP A 255 13.03 -29.68 -14.99
N TYR A 256 12.08 -29.58 -15.97
CA TYR A 256 10.71 -29.07 -15.77
C TYR A 256 10.64 -27.63 -15.22
N GLU A 257 11.60 -26.79 -15.62
CA GLU A 257 11.71 -25.39 -15.17
C GLU A 257 10.66 -24.46 -15.78
N ASP A 258 10.06 -24.86 -16.91
CA ASP A 258 9.09 -24.09 -17.65
C ASP A 258 7.67 -24.63 -17.50
N MET A 259 6.69 -23.77 -17.71
CA MET A 259 5.28 -24.15 -17.68
C MET A 259 4.58 -23.76 -18.99
N GLU A 260 3.94 -24.72 -19.62
CA GLU A 260 3.10 -24.49 -20.80
C GLU A 260 1.63 -24.55 -20.44
N PHE A 261 0.88 -23.58 -20.91
CA PHE A 261 -0.53 -23.41 -20.61
C PHE A 261 -1.35 -23.38 -21.90
N ASP A 262 -2.51 -24.01 -21.90
CA ASP A 262 -3.65 -23.76 -22.78
C ASP A 262 -4.93 -24.01 -21.98
N LEU A 263 -5.26 -23.06 -21.06
CA LEU A 263 -6.34 -23.23 -20.09
C LEU A 263 -7.41 -22.16 -20.29
N LYS A 264 -8.67 -22.58 -20.14
CA LYS A 264 -9.85 -21.73 -20.11
C LYS A 264 -10.56 -21.89 -18.77
N LEU A 265 -10.92 -20.77 -18.17
CA LEU A 265 -11.80 -20.68 -17.01
C LEU A 265 -13.05 -19.93 -17.41
N ASN A 266 -14.22 -20.48 -17.11
CA ASN A 266 -15.50 -19.92 -17.50
C ASN A 266 -16.51 -19.97 -16.35
N ALA A 267 -17.05 -18.80 -15.98
CA ALA A 267 -18.15 -18.64 -15.05
C ALA A 267 -19.25 -17.78 -15.70
N PRO A 268 -20.10 -18.38 -16.56
CA PRO A 268 -21.02 -17.63 -17.43
C PRO A 268 -22.24 -17.07 -16.68
N ASP A 269 -22.70 -17.78 -15.66
CA ASP A 269 -23.95 -17.51 -14.92
C ASP A 269 -23.62 -17.31 -13.43
N THR A 270 -22.84 -16.26 -13.14
CA THR A 270 -22.47 -15.94 -11.77
C THR A 270 -23.22 -14.71 -11.26
N GLN A 271 -23.31 -14.56 -9.95
CA GLN A 271 -23.87 -13.37 -9.33
C GLN A 271 -22.76 -12.34 -9.12
N PHE A 272 -23.12 -11.08 -9.07
CA PHE A 272 -22.17 -10.00 -8.74
C PHE A 272 -21.50 -10.25 -7.38
N LYS A 273 -22.22 -10.81 -6.41
CA LYS A 273 -21.68 -11.20 -5.11
C LYS A 273 -20.49 -12.14 -5.23
N ASP A 274 -20.55 -13.09 -6.14
CA ASP A 274 -19.54 -14.14 -6.27
C ASP A 274 -18.21 -13.54 -6.75
N ILE A 275 -18.27 -12.58 -7.71
CA ILE A 275 -17.09 -11.81 -8.15
C ILE A 275 -16.52 -10.97 -7.00
N LEU A 276 -17.38 -10.29 -6.22
CA LEU A 276 -16.94 -9.47 -5.09
C LEU A 276 -16.23 -10.31 -4.02
N SER A 277 -16.61 -11.59 -3.86
CA SER A 277 -16.00 -12.50 -2.89
C SER A 277 -14.52 -12.77 -3.15
N LEU A 278 -14.04 -12.52 -4.37
CA LEU A 278 -12.63 -12.67 -4.77
C LEU A 278 -11.80 -11.40 -4.51
N VAL A 279 -12.44 -10.26 -4.29
CA VAL A 279 -11.70 -9.02 -4.00
C VAL A 279 -11.03 -9.15 -2.63
N PRO A 280 -9.69 -8.95 -2.54
CA PRO A 280 -8.97 -9.11 -1.28
C PRO A 280 -9.54 -8.25 -0.16
N ALA A 281 -9.62 -8.79 1.06
CA ALA A 281 -10.18 -8.11 2.23
C ALA A 281 -9.47 -6.78 2.58
N MET A 282 -8.22 -6.59 2.14
CA MET A 282 -7.51 -5.32 2.30
C MET A 282 -8.17 -4.14 1.57
N TYR A 283 -8.95 -4.45 0.49
CA TYR A 283 -9.72 -3.44 -0.26
C TYR A 283 -11.21 -3.42 0.16
N THR A 284 -11.65 -4.40 0.94
CA THR A 284 -13.07 -4.69 1.19
C THR A 284 -13.27 -5.17 2.62
N ALA A 285 -12.85 -4.36 3.60
CA ALA A 285 -12.81 -4.77 5.01
C ALA A 285 -14.09 -5.46 5.53
N ASP A 286 -15.26 -5.26 4.89
CA ASP A 286 -16.56 -5.77 5.39
C ASP A 286 -17.57 -6.17 4.28
N PHE A 287 -17.13 -6.79 3.19
CA PHE A 287 -18.09 -7.25 2.15
C PHE A 287 -18.88 -8.52 2.53
N LYS A 288 -18.58 -9.14 3.64
CA LYS A 288 -19.12 -10.47 4.00
C LYS A 288 -20.65 -10.49 4.11
N ASP A 289 -21.27 -9.40 4.55
CA ASP A 289 -22.71 -9.30 4.77
C ASP A 289 -23.42 -8.32 3.84
N VAL A 290 -22.75 -7.91 2.76
CA VAL A 290 -23.28 -6.94 1.80
C VAL A 290 -24.44 -7.52 1.02
N LYS A 291 -25.53 -6.76 0.91
CA LYS A 291 -26.64 -7.07 0.02
C LYS A 291 -26.26 -6.71 -1.41
N THR A 292 -26.35 -7.68 -2.30
CA THR A 292 -26.07 -7.49 -3.72
C THR A 292 -27.15 -8.09 -4.58
N SER A 293 -27.27 -7.61 -5.80
CA SER A 293 -28.03 -8.23 -6.86
C SER A 293 -27.35 -7.94 -8.20
N GLY A 294 -27.84 -8.55 -9.26
CA GLY A 294 -27.29 -8.42 -10.60
C GLY A 294 -26.47 -9.61 -11.01
N THR A 295 -26.21 -9.68 -12.32
CA THR A 295 -25.50 -10.78 -12.94
C THR A 295 -24.07 -10.40 -13.27
N ALA A 296 -23.20 -11.38 -13.26
CA ALA A 296 -21.82 -11.22 -13.69
C ALA A 296 -21.39 -12.39 -14.57
N LYS A 297 -20.36 -12.18 -15.37
CA LYS A 297 -19.72 -13.19 -16.21
C LYS A 297 -18.22 -13.00 -16.09
N LEU A 298 -17.51 -14.10 -15.84
CA LEU A 298 -16.05 -14.14 -15.85
C LEU A 298 -15.60 -15.18 -16.90
N GLU A 299 -14.76 -14.76 -17.82
CA GLU A 299 -14.02 -15.61 -18.73
C GLU A 299 -12.53 -15.32 -18.59
N ALA A 300 -11.72 -16.34 -18.46
CA ALA A 300 -10.27 -16.20 -18.48
C ALA A 300 -9.65 -17.26 -19.39
N TYR A 301 -8.61 -16.88 -20.09
CA TYR A 301 -7.86 -17.73 -20.98
C TYR A 301 -6.36 -17.43 -20.81
N ILE A 302 -5.54 -18.47 -20.75
CA ILE A 302 -4.09 -18.38 -20.73
C ILE A 302 -3.51 -19.39 -21.71
N LYS A 303 -2.58 -18.97 -22.58
CA LYS A 303 -1.96 -19.83 -23.60
C LYS A 303 -0.51 -19.45 -23.86
N GLY A 304 0.36 -20.46 -23.84
CA GLY A 304 1.78 -20.35 -24.19
C GLY A 304 2.70 -20.72 -23.06
N LEU A 305 3.97 -20.49 -23.29
CA LEU A 305 5.08 -20.85 -22.40
C LEU A 305 5.34 -19.72 -21.39
N MET A 306 5.48 -20.08 -20.13
CA MET A 306 6.06 -19.27 -19.07
C MET A 306 7.50 -19.71 -18.86
N HIS A 307 8.46 -18.82 -19.16
CA HIS A 307 9.88 -19.05 -19.01
C HIS A 307 10.56 -17.79 -18.43
N GLY A 308 11.07 -17.86 -17.21
CA GLY A 308 11.64 -16.71 -16.50
C GLY A 308 10.66 -15.52 -16.48
N ASP A 309 11.08 -14.35 -16.98
CA ASP A 309 10.25 -13.13 -17.09
C ASP A 309 9.37 -13.08 -18.36
N SER A 310 9.31 -14.16 -19.14
CA SER A 310 8.44 -14.27 -20.31
C SER A 310 7.13 -14.96 -19.94
N TYR A 311 6.04 -14.21 -19.99
CA TYR A 311 4.71 -14.67 -19.61
C TYR A 311 3.94 -15.21 -20.81
N PRO A 312 3.04 -16.20 -20.63
CA PRO A 312 2.12 -16.65 -21.68
C PRO A 312 1.14 -15.53 -22.07
N ALA A 313 0.52 -15.66 -23.22
CA ALA A 313 -0.61 -14.82 -23.61
C ALA A 313 -1.80 -15.10 -22.69
N PHE A 314 -2.56 -14.06 -22.33
CA PHE A 314 -3.77 -14.21 -21.51
C PHE A 314 -4.87 -13.21 -21.91
N ASP A 315 -6.09 -13.55 -21.59
CA ASP A 315 -7.28 -12.71 -21.75
C ASP A 315 -8.22 -12.98 -20.56
N VAL A 316 -8.56 -11.96 -19.82
CA VAL A 316 -9.50 -12.01 -18.69
C VAL A 316 -10.62 -11.01 -18.97
N LYS A 317 -11.86 -11.46 -19.02
CA LYS A 317 -13.05 -10.64 -19.25
C LYS A 317 -14.01 -10.73 -18.08
N ILE A 318 -14.43 -9.57 -17.60
CA ILE A 318 -15.45 -9.45 -16.56
C ILE A 318 -16.56 -8.54 -17.07
N ILE A 319 -17.77 -9.05 -17.07
CA ILE A 319 -18.97 -8.31 -17.44
C ILE A 319 -19.92 -8.33 -16.24
N VAL A 320 -20.34 -7.17 -15.77
CA VAL A 320 -21.34 -6.99 -14.71
C VAL A 320 -22.51 -6.22 -15.29
N ASN A 321 -23.73 -6.70 -15.08
CA ASN A 321 -24.94 -6.08 -15.59
C ASN A 321 -25.93 -5.82 -14.45
N ASP A 322 -26.44 -4.58 -14.43
CA ASP A 322 -27.49 -4.08 -13.54
C ASP A 322 -27.31 -4.49 -12.07
N ALA A 323 -26.05 -4.46 -11.64
CA ALA A 323 -25.75 -4.84 -10.29
C ALA A 323 -26.12 -3.75 -9.29
N MET A 324 -26.39 -4.20 -8.09
CA MET A 324 -26.67 -3.37 -6.90
C MET A 324 -25.78 -3.84 -5.75
N PHE A 325 -25.39 -2.90 -4.93
CA PHE A 325 -24.54 -3.09 -3.79
C PHE A 325 -25.03 -2.22 -2.62
N GLN A 326 -25.20 -2.83 -1.44
CA GLN A 326 -25.63 -2.13 -0.23
C GLN A 326 -25.03 -2.77 1.01
N TYR A 327 -24.35 -2.00 1.84
CA TYR A 327 -23.97 -2.43 3.18
C TYR A 327 -25.19 -2.61 4.08
N PRO A 328 -25.29 -3.68 4.89
CA PRO A 328 -26.46 -3.96 5.73
C PRO A 328 -26.77 -2.87 6.75
N SER A 329 -25.72 -2.20 7.25
CA SER A 329 -25.79 -1.12 8.22
C SER A 329 -26.14 0.24 7.62
N LEU A 330 -26.19 0.36 6.27
CA LEU A 330 -26.36 1.62 5.58
C LEU A 330 -27.70 1.69 4.84
N PRO A 331 -28.35 2.88 4.82
CA PRO A 331 -29.72 3.01 4.36
C PRO A 331 -29.89 2.98 2.84
N LYS A 332 -28.82 3.21 2.06
CA LYS A 332 -28.91 3.32 0.60
C LYS A 332 -28.01 2.34 -0.12
N ALA A 333 -28.36 2.07 -1.37
CA ALA A 333 -27.64 1.23 -2.29
C ALA A 333 -27.01 2.03 -3.42
N VAL A 334 -25.92 1.54 -3.96
CA VAL A 334 -25.43 1.88 -5.29
C VAL A 334 -26.12 0.97 -6.30
N ASN A 335 -26.83 1.53 -7.28
CA ASN A 335 -27.63 0.78 -8.23
C ASN A 335 -27.10 0.93 -9.67
N ASN A 336 -27.64 0.11 -10.57
CA ASN A 336 -27.33 0.14 -12.00
C ASN A 336 -25.81 0.09 -12.28
N ILE A 337 -25.11 -0.72 -11.48
CA ILE A 337 -23.69 -0.94 -11.65
C ILE A 337 -23.51 -1.80 -12.89
N ASN A 338 -22.81 -1.25 -13.90
CA ASN A 338 -22.45 -1.97 -15.09
C ASN A 338 -20.95 -1.84 -15.31
N VAL A 339 -20.29 -2.96 -15.56
CA VAL A 339 -18.85 -3.02 -15.84
C VAL A 339 -18.62 -3.91 -17.06
N ALA A 340 -17.80 -3.44 -17.98
CA ALA A 340 -17.20 -4.27 -19.03
C ALA A 340 -15.70 -4.03 -18.98
N MET A 341 -14.97 -5.03 -18.47
CA MET A 341 -13.52 -5.00 -18.28
C MET A 341 -12.86 -6.15 -19.02
N ALA A 342 -11.76 -5.86 -19.69
CA ALA A 342 -10.87 -6.85 -20.27
C ALA A 342 -9.42 -6.54 -19.85
N ILE A 343 -8.67 -7.58 -19.48
CA ILE A 343 -7.24 -7.51 -19.28
C ILE A 343 -6.62 -8.55 -20.20
N ASN A 344 -5.84 -8.12 -21.17
CA ASN A 344 -5.27 -9.03 -22.15
C ASN A 344 -3.78 -8.77 -22.37
N SER A 345 -3.04 -9.81 -22.73
CA SER A 345 -1.65 -9.75 -23.14
C SER A 345 -1.38 -10.73 -24.27
N LYS A 346 -0.53 -10.34 -25.20
CA LYS A 346 -0.03 -11.22 -26.27
C LYS A 346 1.07 -12.19 -25.81
N GLY A 347 1.44 -12.11 -24.54
CA GLY A 347 2.57 -12.84 -23.96
C GLY A 347 3.89 -12.09 -24.06
N GLY A 348 4.96 -12.69 -23.55
CA GLY A 348 6.27 -12.08 -23.39
C GLY A 348 6.32 -11.15 -22.17
N SER A 349 6.72 -9.90 -22.35
CA SER A 349 6.77 -8.92 -21.26
C SER A 349 5.37 -8.51 -20.78
N LEU A 350 5.22 -8.20 -19.51
CA LEU A 350 4.00 -7.60 -18.94
C LEU A 350 3.67 -6.24 -19.56
N ASP A 351 4.60 -5.58 -20.22
CA ASP A 351 4.33 -4.38 -21.01
C ASP A 351 3.41 -4.62 -22.24
N ASN A 352 3.26 -5.87 -22.65
CA ASN A 352 2.28 -6.22 -23.68
C ASN A 352 0.84 -6.28 -23.14
N MET A 353 0.65 -6.08 -21.84
CA MET A 353 -0.66 -6.08 -21.20
C MET A 353 -1.44 -4.81 -21.55
N ILE A 354 -2.73 -5.00 -21.82
CA ILE A 354 -3.71 -3.93 -21.99
C ILE A 354 -4.81 -4.14 -20.96
N ILE A 355 -5.09 -3.13 -20.18
CA ILE A 355 -6.22 -3.07 -19.25
C ILE A 355 -7.26 -2.18 -19.90
N ASP A 356 -8.43 -2.71 -20.22
CA ASP A 356 -9.53 -2.00 -20.86
C ASP A 356 -10.82 -2.11 -20.04
N ILE A 357 -11.24 -1.01 -19.44
CA ILE A 357 -12.56 -0.85 -18.84
C ILE A 357 -13.37 -0.01 -19.84
N SER A 358 -13.95 -0.67 -20.84
CA SER A 358 -14.70 -0.01 -21.91
C SER A 358 -16.01 0.62 -21.43
N LYS A 359 -16.55 0.09 -20.32
CA LYS A 359 -17.75 0.61 -19.65
C LYS A 359 -17.63 0.45 -18.15
N PHE A 360 -17.84 1.55 -17.45
CA PHE A 360 -18.08 1.57 -16.02
C PHE A 360 -19.19 2.58 -15.74
N SER A 361 -20.29 2.15 -15.13
CA SER A 361 -21.37 3.07 -14.76
C SER A 361 -22.08 2.61 -13.50
N PHE A 362 -22.61 3.57 -12.77
CA PHE A 362 -23.45 3.33 -11.58
C PHE A 362 -24.39 4.51 -11.35
N ASN A 363 -25.37 4.32 -10.49
CA ASN A 363 -26.28 5.35 -10.01
C ASN A 363 -26.20 5.46 -8.49
N LEU A 364 -25.84 6.63 -7.98
CA LEU A 364 -25.79 6.94 -6.57
C LEU A 364 -26.86 7.98 -6.23
N GLY A 365 -27.93 7.54 -5.56
CA GLY A 365 -29.01 8.44 -5.12
C GLY A 365 -29.71 9.22 -6.23
N GLY A 366 -29.89 8.60 -7.41
CA GLY A 366 -30.50 9.24 -8.58
C GLY A 366 -29.49 9.98 -9.47
N ASN A 367 -28.22 10.05 -9.10
CA ASN A 367 -27.17 10.70 -9.89
C ASN A 367 -26.39 9.62 -10.68
N PRO A 368 -26.51 9.57 -12.02
CA PRO A 368 -25.74 8.65 -12.84
C PRO A 368 -24.28 9.12 -12.97
N PHE A 369 -23.37 8.16 -12.92
CA PHE A 369 -21.96 8.35 -13.19
C PHE A 369 -21.47 7.28 -14.16
N SER A 370 -20.61 7.64 -15.10
CA SER A 370 -20.04 6.72 -16.08
C SER A 370 -18.59 7.07 -16.38
N GLY A 371 -17.82 6.08 -16.81
CA GLY A 371 -16.43 6.26 -17.19
C GLY A 371 -15.92 5.10 -18.04
N SER A 372 -14.72 5.29 -18.56
CA SER A 372 -13.92 4.27 -19.22
C SER A 372 -12.45 4.47 -18.93
N LEU A 373 -11.67 3.41 -19.02
CA LEU A 373 -10.23 3.42 -18.79
C LEU A 373 -9.55 2.43 -19.71
N ASN A 374 -8.52 2.88 -20.43
CA ASN A 374 -7.66 2.01 -21.21
C ASN A 374 -6.20 2.33 -20.84
N VAL A 375 -5.45 1.30 -20.47
CA VAL A 375 -4.03 1.40 -20.14
C VAL A 375 -3.27 0.39 -20.97
N SER A 376 -2.25 0.83 -21.69
CA SER A 376 -1.31 -0.03 -22.42
C SER A 376 0.13 0.29 -22.01
N THR A 377 1.04 -0.65 -22.19
CA THR A 377 2.45 -0.57 -21.73
C THR A 377 2.58 -0.16 -20.26
N PRO A 378 1.89 -0.89 -19.33
CA PRO A 378 1.69 -0.41 -17.95
C PRO A 378 2.96 -0.36 -17.10
N MET A 379 4.00 -1.12 -17.45
CA MET A 379 5.20 -1.27 -16.63
C MET A 379 6.28 -0.24 -16.99
N SER A 380 6.60 -0.05 -18.28
CA SER A 380 7.71 0.81 -18.71
C SER A 380 7.27 2.23 -19.01
N ASP A 381 6.17 2.42 -19.74
CA ASP A 381 5.71 3.72 -20.20
C ASP A 381 4.18 3.74 -20.36
N PRO A 382 3.43 3.85 -19.25
CA PRO A 382 1.97 3.78 -19.27
C PRO A 382 1.34 4.76 -20.26
N ASN A 383 0.57 4.23 -21.20
CA ASN A 383 -0.27 4.99 -22.10
C ASN A 383 -1.73 4.88 -21.67
N LEU A 384 -2.23 5.98 -21.10
CA LEU A 384 -3.52 6.06 -20.45
C LEU A 384 -4.54 6.75 -21.37
N LYS A 385 -5.75 6.18 -21.46
CA LYS A 385 -6.94 6.88 -21.97
C LYS A 385 -8.06 6.71 -20.95
N ALA A 386 -8.62 7.80 -20.46
CA ALA A 386 -9.65 7.79 -19.42
C ALA A 386 -10.75 8.80 -19.71
N GLN A 387 -11.97 8.41 -19.43
CA GLN A 387 -13.16 9.28 -19.49
C GLN A 387 -13.93 9.16 -18.17
N ALA A 388 -14.49 10.27 -17.71
CA ALA A 388 -15.38 10.31 -16.55
C ALA A 388 -16.48 11.35 -16.77
N ASN A 389 -17.74 10.96 -16.63
CA ASN A 389 -18.88 11.83 -16.81
C ASN A 389 -19.96 11.53 -15.77
N GLY A 390 -20.45 12.55 -15.11
CA GLY A 390 -21.57 12.44 -14.18
C GLY A 390 -21.42 13.34 -12.96
N THR A 391 -22.36 13.15 -12.05
CA THR A 391 -22.38 13.88 -10.76
C THR A 391 -22.42 12.88 -9.61
N ILE A 392 -21.62 13.12 -8.58
CA ILE A 392 -21.64 12.37 -7.32
C ILE A 392 -22.08 13.32 -6.23
N ASP A 393 -23.16 12.96 -5.53
CA ASP A 393 -23.55 13.62 -4.29
C ASP A 393 -22.71 13.03 -3.14
N LEU A 394 -21.72 13.81 -2.70
CA LEU A 394 -20.77 13.39 -1.67
C LEU A 394 -21.45 13.13 -0.31
N GLY A 395 -22.57 13.81 -0.05
CA GLY A 395 -23.37 13.60 1.16
C GLY A 395 -24.04 12.22 1.22
N MET A 396 -24.16 11.54 0.07
CA MET A 396 -24.70 10.20 -0.01
C MET A 396 -23.65 9.11 0.21
N ILE A 397 -22.37 9.43 0.18
CA ILE A 397 -21.30 8.44 0.35
C ILE A 397 -21.46 7.74 1.70
N LYS A 398 -21.73 8.47 2.77
CA LYS A 398 -21.98 7.91 4.11
C LYS A 398 -23.17 6.94 4.17
N ASP A 399 -24.12 7.07 3.23
CA ASP A 399 -25.33 6.24 3.17
C ASP A 399 -25.10 4.93 2.41
N VAL A 400 -23.96 4.79 1.70
CA VAL A 400 -23.61 3.64 0.85
C VAL A 400 -22.24 3.03 1.15
N TYR A 401 -21.37 3.76 1.85
CA TYR A 401 -20.03 3.33 2.26
C TYR A 401 -19.75 3.72 3.71
N PRO A 402 -19.23 2.82 4.56
CA PRO A 402 -18.91 3.12 5.95
C PRO A 402 -17.70 4.07 6.01
N LEU A 403 -17.96 5.32 6.39
CA LEU A 403 -16.90 6.29 6.66
C LEU A 403 -16.30 6.05 8.04
N GLU A 404 -15.05 6.45 8.23
CA GLU A 404 -14.40 6.45 9.53
C GLU A 404 -15.22 7.25 10.55
N LYS A 405 -15.21 6.79 11.80
CA LYS A 405 -15.99 7.41 12.86
C LYS A 405 -15.59 8.87 13.05
N GLY A 406 -16.56 9.76 13.00
CA GLY A 406 -16.33 11.21 13.09
C GLY A 406 -16.11 11.90 11.74
N THR A 407 -15.96 11.15 10.65
CA THR A 407 -15.89 11.73 9.30
C THR A 407 -17.27 12.06 8.76
N ALA A 408 -17.45 13.27 8.26
CA ALA A 408 -18.63 13.69 7.51
C ALA A 408 -18.22 14.33 6.18
N LEU A 409 -18.91 13.92 5.12
CA LEU A 409 -18.71 14.41 3.77
C LEU A 409 -20.05 14.85 3.18
N ASN A 410 -20.12 16.04 2.60
CA ASN A 410 -21.29 16.58 1.91
C ASN A 410 -20.86 17.34 0.65
N GLY A 411 -21.84 17.76 -0.14
CA GLY A 411 -21.62 18.53 -1.36
C GLY A 411 -21.76 17.69 -2.63
N LYS A 412 -21.44 18.29 -3.77
CA LYS A 412 -21.55 17.64 -5.09
C LYS A 412 -20.24 17.76 -5.84
N MET A 413 -19.84 16.68 -6.48
CA MET A 413 -18.74 16.61 -7.45
C MET A 413 -19.33 16.32 -8.83
N THR A 414 -19.07 17.19 -9.80
CA THR A 414 -19.46 16.98 -11.20
C THR A 414 -18.20 16.86 -12.05
N ALA A 415 -18.09 15.78 -12.78
CA ALA A 415 -16.97 15.49 -13.69
C ALA A 415 -17.46 15.39 -15.14
N ASN A 416 -16.70 15.97 -16.02
CA ASN A 416 -16.77 15.74 -17.47
C ASN A 416 -15.34 15.78 -17.99
N LEU A 417 -14.67 14.63 -18.02
CA LEU A 417 -13.24 14.53 -18.25
C LEU A 417 -12.94 13.56 -19.39
N ASN A 418 -11.99 13.94 -20.23
CA ASN A 418 -11.40 13.09 -21.26
C ASN A 418 -9.90 13.33 -21.27
N VAL A 419 -9.12 12.30 -20.96
CA VAL A 419 -7.66 12.37 -20.88
C VAL A 419 -7.06 11.24 -21.68
N ALA A 420 -6.07 11.57 -22.50
CA ALA A 420 -5.22 10.57 -23.15
C ALA A 420 -3.77 11.06 -23.11
N ALA A 421 -2.91 10.27 -22.50
CA ALA A 421 -1.53 10.65 -22.28
C ALA A 421 -0.63 9.42 -22.16
N ARG A 422 0.58 9.55 -22.70
CA ARG A 422 1.69 8.64 -22.44
C ARG A 422 2.59 9.26 -21.36
N MET A 423 3.02 8.47 -20.39
CA MET A 423 3.79 8.99 -19.25
C MET A 423 5.08 9.67 -19.69
N SER A 424 5.82 9.06 -20.63
CA SER A 424 7.05 9.65 -21.17
C SER A 424 6.84 10.99 -21.89
N ALA A 425 5.66 11.20 -22.50
CA ALA A 425 5.33 12.48 -23.12
C ALA A 425 5.12 13.58 -22.07
N ILE A 426 4.54 13.23 -20.93
CA ILE A 426 4.36 14.16 -19.80
C ILE A 426 5.71 14.50 -19.17
N GLU A 427 6.56 13.48 -18.91
CA GLU A 427 7.89 13.65 -18.32
C GLU A 427 8.83 14.51 -19.17
N LYS A 428 8.69 14.41 -20.50
CA LYS A 428 9.48 15.19 -21.46
C LYS A 428 8.83 16.52 -21.86
N GLU A 429 7.72 16.88 -21.20
CA GLU A 429 6.94 18.10 -21.49
C GLU A 429 6.46 18.18 -22.97
N GLN A 430 6.26 17.03 -23.61
CA GLN A 430 5.77 16.91 -24.99
C GLN A 430 4.22 17.00 -25.03
N TYR A 431 3.69 18.14 -24.69
CA TYR A 431 2.26 18.36 -24.49
C TYR A 431 1.43 18.24 -25.79
N GLU A 432 2.05 18.28 -26.95
CA GLU A 432 1.43 17.98 -28.24
C GLU A 432 0.99 16.52 -28.35
N ASN A 433 1.60 15.63 -27.55
CA ASN A 433 1.27 14.20 -27.50
C ASN A 433 0.31 13.86 -26.34
N VAL A 434 -0.20 14.87 -25.65
CA VAL A 434 -1.15 14.74 -24.54
C VAL A 434 -2.49 15.33 -24.95
N SER A 435 -3.57 14.62 -24.70
CA SER A 435 -4.93 15.14 -24.78
C SER A 435 -5.53 15.18 -23.39
N ALA A 436 -5.96 16.35 -22.95
CA ALA A 436 -6.72 16.53 -21.72
C ALA A 436 -7.77 17.60 -21.97
N ALA A 437 -9.01 17.28 -21.72
CA ALA A 437 -10.13 18.19 -21.92
C ALA A 437 -11.22 17.92 -20.87
N GLY A 438 -12.02 18.93 -20.60
CA GLY A 438 -13.19 18.83 -19.74
C GLY A 438 -13.05 19.62 -18.44
N SER A 439 -13.88 19.28 -17.46
CA SER A 439 -13.96 20.00 -16.22
C SER A 439 -14.27 19.09 -15.02
N LEU A 440 -13.79 19.51 -13.85
CA LEU A 440 -14.17 18.98 -12.55
C LEU A 440 -14.68 20.13 -11.69
N LYS A 441 -15.87 19.99 -11.12
CA LYS A 441 -16.48 21.01 -10.24
C LYS A 441 -16.85 20.39 -8.90
N LEU A 442 -16.47 21.08 -7.82
CA LEU A 442 -16.98 20.84 -6.47
C LEU A 442 -17.91 21.95 -6.08
N SER A 443 -19.01 21.62 -5.43
CA SER A 443 -19.99 22.59 -4.95
C SER A 443 -20.44 22.23 -3.54
N ASN A 444 -20.34 23.21 -2.63
CA ASN A 444 -20.76 23.08 -1.22
C ASN A 444 -20.19 21.82 -0.54
N MET A 445 -18.93 21.50 -0.84
CA MET A 445 -18.27 20.37 -0.20
C MET A 445 -17.93 20.73 1.24
N ILE A 446 -18.34 19.86 2.16
CA ILE A 446 -17.96 19.92 3.58
C ILE A 446 -17.23 18.62 3.90
N TYR A 447 -16.05 18.74 4.44
CA TYR A 447 -15.28 17.64 5.00
C TYR A 447 -15.03 17.89 6.48
N LYS A 448 -15.42 16.93 7.32
CA LYS A 448 -15.16 16.94 8.76
C LYS A 448 -14.40 15.69 9.14
N SER A 449 -13.42 15.84 10.02
CA SER A 449 -12.65 14.77 10.63
C SER A 449 -12.42 15.11 12.11
N GLN A 450 -12.08 14.11 12.92
CA GLN A 450 -11.76 14.34 14.33
C GLN A 450 -10.42 15.07 14.53
N ASP A 451 -9.51 14.92 13.57
CA ASP A 451 -8.11 15.35 13.70
C ASP A 451 -7.82 16.71 13.06
N MET A 452 -8.82 17.35 12.44
CA MET A 452 -8.64 18.64 11.79
C MET A 452 -9.90 19.51 11.83
N GLN A 453 -9.73 20.82 11.63
CA GLN A 453 -10.84 21.75 11.54
C GLN A 453 -11.73 21.45 10.32
N ASP A 454 -13.03 21.76 10.42
CA ASP A 454 -13.98 21.63 9.32
C ASP A 454 -13.47 22.36 8.06
N VAL A 455 -13.41 21.63 6.94
CA VAL A 455 -13.07 22.17 5.62
C VAL A 455 -14.34 22.35 4.81
N LEU A 456 -14.62 23.56 4.40
CA LEU A 456 -15.75 23.92 3.55
C LEU A 456 -15.22 24.47 2.22
N ILE A 457 -15.51 23.78 1.11
CA ILE A 457 -15.28 24.28 -0.24
C ILE A 457 -16.62 24.72 -0.82
N ASN A 458 -16.90 26.00 -0.83
CA ASN A 458 -18.14 26.53 -1.40
C ASN A 458 -18.22 26.20 -2.90
N ASP A 459 -17.13 26.45 -3.61
CA ASP A 459 -16.96 26.05 -5.00
C ASP A 459 -15.47 25.84 -5.31
N ALA A 460 -15.20 24.87 -6.18
CA ALA A 460 -13.93 24.72 -6.87
C ALA A 460 -14.20 24.28 -8.31
N GLY A 461 -13.55 24.94 -9.26
CA GLY A 461 -13.66 24.67 -10.69
C GLY A 461 -12.29 24.41 -11.30
N LEU A 462 -12.12 23.24 -11.91
CA LEU A 462 -10.93 22.85 -12.66
C LEU A 462 -11.32 22.64 -14.13
N GLU A 463 -10.62 23.29 -15.03
CA GLU A 463 -10.76 23.13 -16.48
C GLU A 463 -9.45 22.59 -17.04
N PHE A 464 -9.52 21.42 -17.67
CA PHE A 464 -8.36 20.66 -18.11
C PHE A 464 -7.97 21.02 -19.53
N SER A 465 -6.68 21.19 -19.75
CA SER A 465 -6.05 21.28 -21.06
C SER A 465 -4.78 20.40 -21.07
N PRO A 466 -4.20 20.09 -22.23
CA PRO A 466 -3.00 19.25 -22.30
C PRO A 466 -1.81 19.76 -21.45
N ARG A 467 -1.61 21.07 -21.43
CA ARG A 467 -0.48 21.69 -20.75
C ARG A 467 -0.73 22.06 -19.30
N TYR A 468 -1.96 22.37 -18.96
CA TYR A 468 -2.30 22.92 -17.65
C TYR A 468 -3.74 22.64 -17.26
N VAL A 469 -4.00 22.75 -15.99
CA VAL A 469 -5.35 22.86 -15.44
C VAL A 469 -5.57 24.32 -15.04
N ASN A 470 -6.63 24.91 -15.58
CA ASN A 470 -7.09 26.22 -15.15
C ASN A 470 -7.95 26.05 -13.88
N LEU A 471 -7.48 26.62 -12.77
CA LEU A 471 -8.27 26.76 -11.54
C LEU A 471 -9.15 27.99 -11.72
N SER A 472 -10.37 27.80 -12.27
CA SER A 472 -11.30 28.87 -12.57
C SER A 472 -11.89 29.50 -11.30
N SER A 473 -12.03 28.69 -10.25
CA SER A 473 -12.44 29.14 -8.92
C SER A 473 -11.96 28.16 -7.84
N LEU A 474 -11.64 28.69 -6.67
CA LEU A 474 -11.55 27.98 -5.41
C LEU A 474 -12.00 28.93 -4.30
N ASN A 475 -13.03 28.58 -3.55
CA ASN A 475 -13.46 29.29 -2.37
C ASN A 475 -13.53 28.31 -1.20
N LEU A 476 -12.52 28.37 -0.35
CA LEU A 476 -12.25 27.46 0.76
C LEU A 476 -12.40 28.17 2.10
N LYS A 477 -12.96 27.49 3.08
CA LYS A 477 -12.91 27.89 4.49
C LYS A 477 -12.42 26.74 5.36
N ILE A 478 -11.54 27.05 6.30
CA ILE A 478 -11.04 26.12 7.33
C ILE A 478 -11.26 26.81 8.67
N GLY A 479 -12.26 26.36 9.42
CA GLY A 479 -12.71 27.06 10.61
C GLY A 479 -13.19 28.49 10.26
N LYS A 480 -12.53 29.52 10.81
CA LYS A 480 -12.78 30.93 10.51
C LYS A 480 -11.98 31.47 9.32
N ASN A 481 -10.96 30.73 8.90
CA ASN A 481 -10.06 31.14 7.82
C ASN A 481 -10.74 30.99 6.47
N ASP A 482 -10.66 31.99 5.63
CA ASP A 482 -11.11 31.93 4.24
C ASP A 482 -9.94 32.06 3.25
N LEU A 483 -10.06 31.34 2.14
CA LEU A 483 -9.11 31.43 1.04
C LEU A 483 -9.84 31.33 -0.29
N SER A 484 -9.59 32.28 -1.17
CA SER A 484 -10.00 32.19 -2.57
C SER A 484 -8.76 32.13 -3.46
N ALA A 485 -8.80 31.25 -4.47
CA ALA A 485 -7.71 31.14 -5.42
C ALA A 485 -8.22 30.97 -6.84
N THR A 486 -7.49 31.54 -7.79
CA THR A 486 -7.64 31.30 -9.23
C THR A 486 -6.28 31.25 -9.87
N GLY A 487 -6.16 30.56 -11.01
CA GLY A 487 -4.88 30.55 -11.71
C GLY A 487 -4.69 29.29 -12.55
N ARG A 488 -3.43 28.92 -12.72
CA ARG A 488 -3.03 27.81 -13.58
C ARG A 488 -2.12 26.86 -12.83
N LEU A 489 -2.36 25.56 -13.00
CA LEU A 489 -1.52 24.47 -12.48
C LEU A 489 -0.93 23.69 -13.67
N GLU A 490 0.33 23.41 -13.64
CA GLU A 490 1.08 22.67 -14.66
C GLU A 490 1.73 21.43 -14.05
N ASN A 491 2.04 20.43 -14.87
CA ASN A 491 2.61 19.15 -14.43
C ASN A 491 1.70 18.35 -13.50
N PHE A 492 0.39 18.59 -13.55
CA PHE A 492 -0.59 18.02 -12.59
C PHE A 492 -0.73 16.49 -12.71
N ILE A 493 -0.55 15.91 -13.91
CA ILE A 493 -0.66 14.46 -14.11
C ILE A 493 0.55 13.75 -13.49
N ALA A 494 1.75 14.26 -13.73
CA ALA A 494 2.98 13.71 -13.15
C ALA A 494 3.01 13.88 -11.62
N TYR A 495 2.47 14.98 -11.11
CA TYR A 495 2.27 15.18 -9.67
C TYR A 495 1.33 14.12 -9.09
N ALA A 496 0.17 13.91 -9.71
CA ALA A 496 -0.85 12.98 -9.21
C ALA A 496 -0.43 11.49 -9.28
N LEU A 497 0.38 11.11 -10.28
CA LEU A 497 0.74 9.71 -10.53
C LEU A 497 2.14 9.32 -10.03
N LYS A 498 3.06 10.28 -9.88
CA LYS A 498 4.48 10.02 -9.53
C LYS A 498 5.03 10.96 -8.45
N ASP A 499 4.18 11.72 -7.77
CA ASP A 499 4.56 12.70 -6.75
C ASP A 499 5.66 13.69 -7.22
N GLN A 500 5.64 14.04 -8.53
CA GLN A 500 6.54 15.02 -9.10
C GLN A 500 6.11 16.44 -8.69
N THR A 501 6.95 17.43 -9.01
CA THR A 501 6.69 18.82 -8.65
C THR A 501 5.48 19.38 -9.39
N LEU A 502 4.45 19.82 -8.65
CA LEU A 502 3.33 20.61 -9.16
C LEU A 502 3.78 22.05 -9.34
N LYS A 503 3.67 22.57 -10.59
CA LYS A 503 4.00 23.95 -10.91
C LYS A 503 2.72 24.78 -10.99
N GLY A 504 2.76 26.04 -10.61
CA GLY A 504 1.57 26.89 -10.68
C GLY A 504 1.80 28.38 -10.58
N GLN A 505 0.85 29.11 -11.14
CA GLN A 505 0.72 30.55 -10.95
C GLN A 505 -0.68 30.84 -10.44
N LEU A 506 -0.78 31.32 -9.19
CA LEU A 506 -2.03 31.49 -8.50
C LEU A 506 -2.21 32.93 -8.00
N ASN A 507 -3.44 33.43 -8.13
CA ASN A 507 -3.90 34.65 -7.46
C ASN A 507 -4.67 34.23 -6.22
N ILE A 508 -4.20 34.62 -5.06
CA ILE A 508 -4.75 34.23 -3.76
C ILE A 508 -5.35 35.45 -3.09
N LYS A 509 -6.54 35.29 -2.53
CA LYS A 509 -7.22 36.31 -1.72
C LYS A 509 -7.74 35.66 -0.44
N SER A 510 -7.69 36.43 0.65
CA SER A 510 -8.33 36.06 1.92
C SER A 510 -8.82 37.32 2.61
N ASN A 511 -9.99 37.22 3.24
CA ASN A 511 -10.48 38.30 4.11
C ASN A 511 -9.93 38.14 5.52
N TYR A 512 -9.80 36.90 6.00
CA TYR A 512 -9.30 36.59 7.33
C TYR A 512 -8.50 35.29 7.33
N LEU A 513 -7.27 35.36 7.84
CA LEU A 513 -6.37 34.21 8.01
C LEU A 513 -5.72 34.28 9.40
N ASN A 514 -6.05 33.33 10.28
CA ASN A 514 -5.35 33.16 11.53
C ASN A 514 -4.24 32.10 11.35
N ALA A 515 -3.02 32.56 11.16
CA ALA A 515 -1.87 31.67 10.94
C ALA A 515 -1.61 30.75 12.15
N ASN A 516 -2.04 31.14 13.36
CA ASN A 516 -1.90 30.32 14.57
C ASN A 516 -2.71 29.02 14.48
N ASP A 517 -3.78 28.98 13.68
CA ASP A 517 -4.62 27.77 13.52
C ASP A 517 -3.94 26.67 12.69
N PHE A 518 -2.80 26.97 12.04
CA PHE A 518 -2.03 26.08 11.18
C PHE A 518 -0.65 25.74 11.76
N ILE A 519 -0.33 26.25 12.94
CA ILE A 519 0.85 25.88 13.71
C ILE A 519 0.41 24.66 14.53
N SER A 520 0.98 23.49 14.28
CA SER A 520 0.57 22.24 14.93
C SER A 520 0.83 22.27 16.44
N SER A 521 -0.20 22.02 17.24
CA SER A 521 -0.10 21.71 18.65
C SER A 521 -0.16 20.19 18.83
N GLU A 522 0.92 19.49 18.54
CA GLU A 522 1.12 18.12 19.06
C GLU A 522 1.66 18.20 20.48
N THR A 523 0.81 18.51 21.44
CA THR A 523 0.91 18.01 22.84
C THR A 523 -0.22 18.59 23.68
N ALA A 524 -1.41 18.02 23.59
CA ALA A 524 -2.38 18.09 24.68
C ALA A 524 -2.13 16.87 25.61
N GLY A 525 -1.18 17.00 26.53
CA GLY A 525 -0.93 15.94 27.51
C GLY A 525 0.25 16.25 28.40
N THR A 526 -0.03 16.82 29.56
CA THR A 526 0.76 17.11 30.76
C THR A 526 1.21 18.56 30.93
N GLU A 527 0.56 19.20 31.89
CA GLU A 527 1.03 20.42 32.54
C GLU A 527 2.43 20.21 33.12
N GLU A 528 3.22 21.25 32.98
CA GLU A 528 4.50 21.62 33.64
C GLU A 528 5.70 21.61 32.68
N THR A 529 6.04 22.79 32.36
CA THR A 529 7.22 23.49 31.87
C THR A 529 6.98 24.23 30.57
N ALA A 530 6.76 25.54 30.69
CA ALA A 530 6.69 26.48 29.56
C ALA A 530 8.06 26.59 28.88
N SER A 531 8.36 25.64 28.02
CA SER A 531 9.36 25.77 26.96
C SER A 531 8.57 26.04 25.69
N SER A 532 8.52 27.29 25.25
CA SER A 532 7.91 27.68 23.98
C SER A 532 8.75 27.10 22.83
N THR A 533 8.43 25.87 22.42
CA THR A 533 8.90 25.30 21.17
C THR A 533 8.15 26.00 20.06
N THR A 534 8.86 26.73 19.21
CA THR A 534 8.33 27.28 17.97
C THR A 534 8.18 26.11 17.00
N GLU A 535 6.96 25.61 16.82
CA GLU A 535 6.68 24.65 15.75
C GLU A 535 6.72 25.40 14.41
N ASP A 536 7.64 24.97 13.52
CA ASP A 536 7.91 25.61 12.26
C ASP A 536 6.90 25.17 11.19
N ILE A 537 6.39 26.12 10.40
CA ILE A 537 5.56 25.82 9.22
C ILE A 537 6.48 25.24 8.14
N ILE A 538 6.32 23.95 7.83
CA ILE A 538 7.12 23.29 6.80
C ILE A 538 6.53 23.55 5.41
N ILE A 539 7.35 24.12 4.52
CA ILE A 539 6.99 24.36 3.12
C ILE A 539 7.19 23.07 2.30
N PRO A 540 6.17 22.61 1.55
CA PRO A 540 6.29 21.42 0.71
C PRO A 540 7.41 21.54 -0.33
N LYS A 541 8.13 20.44 -0.59
CA LYS A 541 9.24 20.40 -1.55
C LYS A 541 8.79 20.16 -2.99
N ASN A 542 7.64 19.49 -3.14
CA ASN A 542 7.09 19.07 -4.43
C ASN A 542 6.10 20.08 -5.04
N ILE A 543 6.26 21.37 -4.72
CA ILE A 543 5.52 22.46 -5.35
C ILE A 543 6.49 23.55 -5.84
N ASP A 544 6.15 24.18 -6.97
CA ASP A 544 6.84 25.35 -7.57
C ASP A 544 5.78 26.37 -7.98
N PHE A 545 5.42 27.25 -7.04
CA PHE A 545 4.31 28.19 -7.21
C PHE A 545 4.79 29.64 -7.22
N VAL A 546 4.24 30.40 -8.16
CA VAL A 546 4.24 31.87 -8.14
C VAL A 546 2.89 32.33 -7.64
N LEU A 547 2.87 33.06 -6.53
CA LEU A 547 1.66 33.48 -5.83
C LEU A 547 1.55 35.01 -5.87
N ASN A 548 0.43 35.52 -6.36
CA ASN A 548 0.02 36.90 -6.19
C ASN A 548 -1.00 36.96 -5.05
N ALA A 549 -0.63 37.47 -3.90
CA ALA A 549 -1.46 37.46 -2.71
C ALA A 549 -2.04 38.83 -2.41
N ALA A 550 -3.32 38.83 -1.99
CA ALA A 550 -4.03 39.97 -1.42
C ALA A 550 -4.82 39.48 -0.20
N LEU A 551 -4.27 39.71 1.01
CA LEU A 551 -4.81 39.19 2.26
C LEU A 551 -5.23 40.38 3.13
N ASN A 552 -6.53 40.49 3.43
CA ASN A 552 -7.06 41.66 4.12
C ASN A 552 -6.68 41.68 5.60
N GLN A 553 -6.76 40.53 6.28
CA GLN A 553 -6.37 40.40 7.69
C GLN A 553 -5.67 39.08 7.95
N ILE A 554 -4.50 39.15 8.58
CA ILE A 554 -3.74 37.99 9.05
C ILE A 554 -3.46 38.17 10.54
N VAL A 555 -3.71 37.14 11.31
CA VAL A 555 -3.33 37.07 12.73
C VAL A 555 -2.15 36.11 12.86
N TYR A 556 -1.04 36.58 13.39
CA TYR A 556 0.16 35.77 13.67
C TYR A 556 0.72 36.10 15.04
N GLY A 557 0.75 35.13 15.93
CA GLY A 557 0.96 35.37 17.35
C GLY A 557 -0.09 36.36 17.87
N LYS A 558 0.36 37.48 18.42
CA LYS A 558 -0.51 38.59 18.86
C LYS A 558 -0.58 39.73 17.83
N MET A 559 0.13 39.61 16.69
CA MET A 559 0.12 40.62 15.64
C MET A 559 -1.13 40.51 14.77
N ASN A 560 -1.73 41.67 14.49
CA ASN A 560 -2.76 41.83 13.48
C ASN A 560 -2.15 42.56 12.28
N ILE A 561 -1.99 41.83 11.18
CA ILE A 561 -1.42 42.29 9.92
C ILE A 561 -2.58 42.53 8.96
N THR A 562 -2.65 43.71 8.33
CA THR A 562 -3.75 44.03 7.44
C THR A 562 -3.27 44.51 6.07
N ASN A 563 -4.14 44.33 5.07
CA ASN A 563 -3.89 44.79 3.69
C ASN A 563 -2.55 44.28 3.11
N MET A 564 -2.24 43.01 3.37
CA MET A 564 -1.04 42.40 2.82
C MET A 564 -1.21 42.14 1.34
N VAL A 565 -0.30 42.73 0.54
CA VAL A 565 -0.25 42.56 -0.91
C VAL A 565 1.18 42.32 -1.34
N GLY A 566 1.38 41.36 -2.23
CA GLY A 566 2.71 41.09 -2.78
C GLY A 566 2.81 39.81 -3.58
N ASN A 567 3.99 39.62 -4.13
CA ASN A 567 4.35 38.43 -4.88
C ASN A 567 5.21 37.52 -4.01
N MET A 568 4.87 36.24 -4.04
CA MET A 568 5.60 35.18 -3.32
C MET A 568 5.93 34.05 -4.27
N THR A 569 7.01 33.34 -4.02
CA THR A 569 7.30 32.09 -4.69
C THR A 569 7.51 30.99 -3.64
N VAL A 570 6.98 29.82 -3.92
CA VAL A 570 7.19 28.61 -3.11
C VAL A 570 7.89 27.61 -4.01
N LYS A 571 9.10 27.20 -3.64
CA LYS A 571 9.88 26.27 -4.46
C LYS A 571 10.85 25.46 -3.62
N ASN A 572 10.88 24.13 -3.78
CA ASN A 572 11.85 23.24 -3.13
C ASN A 572 11.92 23.41 -1.59
N GLY A 573 10.80 23.65 -0.93
CA GLY A 573 10.77 23.87 0.52
C GLY A 573 11.14 25.30 0.95
N VAL A 574 11.21 26.25 0.00
CA VAL A 574 11.56 27.65 0.26
C VAL A 574 10.41 28.57 -0.13
N LEU A 575 9.98 29.40 0.80
CA LEU A 575 9.09 30.54 0.55
C LEU A 575 9.93 31.78 0.35
N THR A 576 9.79 32.45 -0.79
CA THR A 576 10.41 33.73 -1.08
C THR A 576 9.36 34.83 -1.12
N LEU A 577 9.56 35.90 -0.38
CA LEU A 577 8.75 37.11 -0.38
C LEU A 577 9.41 38.16 -1.25
N ASN A 578 8.69 38.68 -2.23
CA ASN A 578 9.18 39.69 -3.14
C ASN A 578 8.44 41.02 -2.91
N ASN A 579 9.04 41.89 -2.11
CA ASN A 579 8.52 43.22 -1.83
C ASN A 579 7.04 43.21 -1.35
N VAL A 580 6.75 42.33 -0.40
CA VAL A 580 5.42 42.19 0.19
C VAL A 580 5.17 43.34 1.13
N GLY A 581 4.10 44.10 0.86
CA GLY A 581 3.66 45.22 1.67
C GLY A 581 2.47 44.88 2.55
N ALA A 582 2.42 45.40 3.76
CA ALA A 582 1.32 45.26 4.69
C ALA A 582 1.24 46.38 5.70
N ASN A 583 0.12 46.50 6.43
CA ASN A 583 0.03 47.33 7.62
C ASN A 583 0.12 46.45 8.87
N ALA A 584 0.96 46.84 9.79
CA ALA A 584 1.13 46.14 11.07
C ALA A 584 1.66 47.09 12.14
N LEU A 585 1.46 46.80 13.41
CA LEU A 585 2.02 47.54 14.55
C LEU A 585 1.67 49.07 14.52
N GLY A 586 0.49 49.42 13.98
CA GLY A 586 0.05 50.80 13.85
C GLY A 586 0.70 51.62 12.71
N GLY A 587 1.54 50.98 11.90
CA GLY A 587 2.21 51.60 10.74
C GLY A 587 2.16 50.71 9.50
N SER A 588 3.14 50.82 8.63
CA SER A 588 3.27 49.95 7.45
C SER A 588 4.59 49.22 7.44
N CYS A 589 4.62 48.06 6.78
CA CYS A 589 5.81 47.25 6.61
C CYS A 589 5.96 46.78 5.16
N LYS A 590 7.21 46.59 4.74
CA LYS A 590 7.60 45.89 3.51
C LYS A 590 8.60 44.82 3.85
N VAL A 591 8.43 43.65 3.29
CA VAL A 591 9.28 42.48 3.56
C VAL A 591 9.72 41.86 2.24
N SER A 592 11.01 41.62 2.11
CA SER A 592 11.58 40.78 1.06
C SER A 592 12.53 39.77 1.69
N GLY A 593 12.66 38.59 1.11
CA GLY A 593 13.58 37.58 1.63
C GLY A 593 13.05 36.17 1.53
N THR A 594 13.65 35.24 2.28
CA THR A 594 13.41 33.83 2.19
C THR A 594 13.16 33.20 3.55
N TYR A 595 12.22 32.27 3.58
CA TYR A 595 12.01 31.29 4.63
C TYR A 595 12.26 29.90 4.04
N ASP A 596 13.35 29.26 4.44
CA ASP A 596 13.86 28.02 3.86
C ASP A 596 13.71 26.88 4.86
N THR A 597 12.81 25.95 4.56
CA THR A 597 12.54 24.72 5.30
C THR A 597 13.01 23.47 4.55
N SER A 598 13.90 23.62 3.56
CA SER A 598 14.50 22.48 2.85
C SER A 598 15.21 21.50 3.80
N SER A 599 15.69 22.02 4.94
CA SER A 599 16.14 21.26 6.11
C SER A 599 15.16 21.48 7.27
N PRO A 600 14.13 20.63 7.46
CA PRO A 600 13.06 20.86 8.43
C PRO A 600 13.51 21.04 9.89
N LYS A 601 14.63 20.42 10.27
CA LYS A 601 15.19 20.53 11.63
C LYS A 601 15.88 21.86 11.92
N THR A 602 16.25 22.61 10.91
CA THR A 602 16.98 23.87 11.01
C THR A 602 16.55 24.84 9.91
N PRO A 603 15.29 25.31 9.96
CA PRO A 603 14.80 26.29 8.99
C PRO A 603 15.67 27.56 9.04
N LYS A 604 15.83 28.21 7.90
CA LYS A 604 16.61 29.42 7.76
C LYS A 604 15.74 30.60 7.34
N VAL A 605 16.02 31.72 7.92
CA VAL A 605 15.34 33.00 7.62
C VAL A 605 16.39 33.99 7.13
N ASN A 606 16.08 34.67 6.03
CA ASN A 606 16.89 35.77 5.51
C ASN A 606 15.94 36.86 4.99
N PHE A 607 15.77 37.94 5.74
CA PHE A 607 14.82 39.00 5.42
C PHE A 607 15.43 40.37 5.39
N ASP A 608 14.87 41.21 4.50
CA ASP A 608 15.02 42.65 4.42
C ASP A 608 13.63 43.25 4.80
N LEU A 609 13.56 43.84 5.98
CA LEU A 609 12.38 44.42 6.59
C LEU A 609 12.48 45.95 6.59
N ALA A 610 11.49 46.60 6.01
CA ALA A 610 11.32 48.04 6.11
C ALA A 610 10.04 48.36 6.87
N LEU A 611 10.14 48.97 8.03
CA LEU A 611 9.05 49.47 8.86
C LEU A 611 8.91 50.98 8.70
N SER A 612 7.69 51.48 8.59
CA SER A 612 7.45 52.92 8.47
C SER A 612 6.37 53.36 9.48
N LYS A 613 6.75 54.26 10.35
CA LYS A 613 5.89 54.90 11.35
C LYS A 613 5.13 53.90 12.23
N VAL A 614 5.79 52.80 12.63
CA VAL A 614 5.19 51.79 13.53
C VAL A 614 5.25 52.28 15.00
N SER A 615 4.26 51.92 15.79
CA SER A 615 4.14 52.33 17.18
C SER A 615 5.05 51.49 18.08
N PHE A 616 5.80 52.14 18.98
CA PHE A 616 6.57 51.46 20.03
C PHE A 616 5.65 50.62 20.91
N ALA A 617 4.51 51.16 21.37
CA ALA A 617 3.58 50.47 22.24
C ALA A 617 2.95 49.27 21.57
N GLU A 618 2.51 49.37 20.31
CA GLU A 618 1.94 48.22 19.57
C GLU A 618 3.01 47.16 19.29
N THR A 619 4.24 47.55 19.04
CA THR A 619 5.37 46.63 18.85
C THR A 619 5.64 45.86 20.13
N PHE A 620 5.71 46.53 21.28
CA PHE A 620 5.91 45.85 22.58
C PHE A 620 4.78 44.91 22.88
N LYS A 621 3.52 45.32 22.69
CA LYS A 621 2.35 44.52 22.96
C LYS A 621 2.27 43.25 22.12
N SER A 622 2.70 43.32 20.85
CA SER A 622 2.44 42.28 19.86
C SER A 622 3.62 41.37 19.57
N VAL A 623 4.88 41.81 19.84
CA VAL A 623 6.11 41.09 19.49
C VAL A 623 6.82 40.59 20.76
N GLU A 624 6.69 39.30 21.04
CA GLU A 624 7.21 38.69 22.27
C GLU A 624 8.72 38.84 22.43
N SER A 625 9.48 38.73 21.34
CA SER A 625 10.93 38.97 21.38
C SER A 625 11.28 40.38 21.81
N VAL A 626 10.50 41.38 21.43
CA VAL A 626 10.71 42.78 21.85
C VAL A 626 10.42 42.93 23.34
N GLN A 627 9.40 42.26 23.87
CA GLN A 627 9.09 42.27 25.31
C GLN A 627 10.30 41.74 26.12
N LYS A 628 10.97 40.71 25.64
CA LYS A 628 12.10 40.07 26.32
C LYS A 628 13.41 40.85 26.15
N PHE A 629 13.70 41.41 25.00
CA PHE A 629 15.02 41.96 24.66
C PHE A 629 15.10 43.48 24.55
N ALA A 630 13.95 44.15 24.38
CA ALA A 630 13.87 45.61 24.36
C ALA A 630 12.71 46.12 25.23
N PRO A 631 12.68 45.77 26.55
CA PRO A 631 11.58 46.15 27.45
C PRO A 631 11.36 47.63 27.52
N ILE A 632 12.37 48.43 27.16
CA ILE A 632 12.25 49.89 27.09
C ILE A 632 11.11 50.36 26.18
N PHE A 633 10.73 49.56 25.13
CA PHE A 633 9.66 49.87 24.23
C PHE A 633 8.31 50.06 24.91
N GLU A 634 8.10 49.44 26.08
CA GLU A 634 6.95 49.66 26.95
C GLU A 634 6.80 51.11 27.41
N LYS A 635 7.93 51.77 27.67
CA LYS A 635 8.03 53.12 28.21
C LYS A 635 8.17 54.21 27.14
N LEU A 636 8.18 53.79 25.87
CA LEU A 636 8.30 54.69 24.73
C LEU A 636 6.92 54.96 24.09
N GLY A 637 6.51 56.25 24.06
CA GLY A 637 5.44 56.73 23.19
C GLY A 637 5.99 57.19 21.84
N GLY A 638 5.10 57.39 20.86
CA GLY A 638 5.48 57.79 19.51
C GLY A 638 5.66 56.62 18.56
N THR A 639 6.33 56.90 17.44
CA THR A 639 6.54 55.93 16.36
C THR A 639 8.00 55.83 15.96
N TYR A 640 8.35 54.79 15.24
CA TYR A 640 9.65 54.62 14.64
C TYR A 640 9.55 54.06 13.21
N SER A 641 10.57 54.30 12.43
CA SER A 641 10.79 53.66 11.13
C SER A 641 12.11 52.89 11.22
N MET A 642 12.20 51.73 10.55
CA MET A 642 13.38 50.88 10.63
C MET A 642 13.61 50.16 9.32
N ASN A 643 14.86 50.15 8.87
CA ASN A 643 15.31 49.20 7.86
C ASN A 643 16.20 48.19 8.53
N PHE A 644 15.90 46.90 8.36
CA PHE A 644 16.61 45.83 9.03
C PHE A 644 16.80 44.63 8.10
N LYS A 645 18.03 44.34 7.77
CA LYS A 645 18.44 43.15 7.05
C LYS A 645 18.99 42.13 8.04
N PHE A 646 18.46 40.93 8.04
CA PHE A 646 18.89 39.91 8.97
C PHE A 646 18.80 38.52 8.43
N ASN A 647 19.62 37.64 8.96
CA ASN A 647 19.56 36.21 8.74
C ASN A 647 19.71 35.47 10.09
N THR A 648 19.06 34.33 10.18
CA THR A 648 19.20 33.42 11.32
C THR A 648 18.75 32.01 10.91
N SER A 649 19.17 31.00 11.69
CA SER A 649 18.55 29.67 11.67
C SER A 649 17.56 29.59 12.82
N LEU A 650 16.38 29.06 12.58
CA LEU A 650 15.41 28.83 13.63
C LEU A 650 15.87 27.64 14.47
N GLY A 651 15.93 27.81 15.78
CA GLY A 651 16.26 26.78 16.74
C GLY A 651 15.02 26.36 17.52
N GLU A 652 15.11 25.30 18.29
CA GLU A 652 14.03 24.79 19.13
C GLU A 652 13.49 25.81 20.14
N THR A 653 14.31 26.80 20.48
CA THR A 653 13.92 27.89 21.38
C THR A 653 14.22 29.27 20.76
N ILE A 654 13.47 30.30 21.22
CA ILE A 654 13.72 31.69 20.84
C ILE A 654 15.16 32.10 21.14
N MET A 655 15.73 31.61 22.22
CA MET A 655 17.12 31.93 22.60
C MET A 655 18.13 31.38 21.61
N GLN A 656 17.94 30.15 21.13
CA GLN A 656 18.80 29.56 20.08
C GLN A 656 18.70 30.32 18.77
N THR A 657 17.47 30.66 18.36
CA THR A 657 17.22 31.49 17.16
C THR A 657 17.91 32.83 17.22
N LEU A 658 17.85 33.50 18.38
CA LEU A 658 18.46 34.81 18.57
C LEU A 658 19.98 34.73 18.70
N ALA A 659 20.52 33.66 19.28
CA ALA A 659 21.97 33.46 19.36
C ALA A 659 22.64 33.36 17.97
N GLY A 660 21.90 32.87 16.95
CA GLY A 660 22.34 32.82 15.55
C GLY A 660 22.06 34.09 14.74
N LEU A 661 21.32 35.05 15.32
CA LEU A 661 20.87 36.22 14.59
C LEU A 661 22.06 37.15 14.19
N THR A 662 22.13 37.43 12.91
CA THR A 662 23.12 38.38 12.33
C THR A 662 22.39 39.36 11.42
N GLY A 663 22.72 40.62 11.51
CA GLY A 663 22.05 41.62 10.70
C GLY A 663 22.59 43.04 10.90
N SER A 664 22.02 43.96 10.12
CA SER A 664 22.32 45.38 10.23
C SER A 664 21.10 46.24 9.86
N GLY A 665 20.99 47.37 10.47
CA GLY A 665 19.89 48.27 10.22
C GLY A 665 20.06 49.66 10.77
N ALA A 666 19.03 50.45 10.61
CA ALA A 666 18.92 51.77 11.21
C ALA A 666 17.49 51.97 11.72
N LEU A 667 17.36 52.39 12.95
CA LEU A 667 16.10 52.79 13.55
C LEU A 667 16.02 54.29 13.63
N GLN A 668 14.96 54.87 13.06
CA GLN A 668 14.68 56.29 13.08
C GLN A 668 13.44 56.55 13.92
N THR A 669 13.56 57.39 14.92
CA THR A 669 12.44 57.68 15.82
C THR A 669 11.67 58.92 15.36
N ASN A 670 10.39 58.97 15.67
CA ASN A 670 9.55 60.15 15.43
C ASN A 670 8.69 60.43 16.68
N ASP A 671 8.80 61.68 17.16
CA ASP A 671 8.02 62.18 18.31
C ASP A 671 8.10 61.30 19.55
N VAL A 672 9.28 60.83 19.91
CA VAL A 672 9.46 59.94 21.04
C VAL A 672 9.22 60.64 22.36
N LYS A 673 8.32 60.07 23.15
CA LYS A 673 8.14 60.41 24.57
C LYS A 673 8.62 59.27 25.43
N ILE A 674 9.38 59.58 26.44
CA ILE A 674 9.89 58.62 27.44
C ILE A 674 9.17 58.92 28.74
N GLU A 675 8.42 57.95 29.29
CA GLU A 675 7.65 58.11 30.53
C GLU A 675 7.78 56.90 31.44
N GLY A 676 7.81 57.14 32.76
CA GLY A 676 7.74 56.05 33.73
C GLY A 676 8.99 55.17 33.81
N VAL A 677 10.14 55.63 33.40
CA VAL A 677 11.43 54.94 33.60
C VAL A 677 11.87 55.13 35.07
N GLU A 678 11.90 54.04 35.86
CA GLU A 678 12.17 54.09 37.31
C GLU A 678 13.44 54.83 37.67
N ALA A 679 14.53 54.59 36.96
CA ALA A 679 15.80 55.27 37.16
C ALA A 679 15.70 56.79 36.97
N LEU A 680 14.97 57.23 35.94
CA LEU A 680 14.73 58.64 35.65
C LEU A 680 13.76 59.25 36.67
N THR A 681 12.78 58.50 37.11
CA THR A 681 11.81 58.92 38.15
C THR A 681 12.52 59.08 39.51
N ALA A 682 13.41 58.15 39.87
CA ALA A 682 14.24 58.24 41.09
C ALA A 682 15.20 59.43 41.03
N LEU A 683 15.84 59.65 39.89
CA LEU A 683 16.72 60.82 39.66
C LEU A 683 15.93 62.14 39.71
N SER A 684 14.76 62.19 39.12
CA SER A 684 13.80 63.30 39.17
C SER A 684 13.45 63.69 40.61
N SER A 685 13.14 62.66 41.40
CA SER A 685 12.83 62.84 42.83
C SER A 685 14.04 63.36 43.63
N SER A 686 15.24 62.86 43.35
CA SER A 686 16.51 63.27 44.00
C SER A 686 16.91 64.69 43.62
N LEU A 687 16.67 65.09 42.36
CA LEU A 687 16.98 66.41 41.87
C LEU A 687 15.85 67.42 42.10
N LYS A 688 14.71 66.97 42.66
CA LYS A 688 13.50 67.80 42.90
C LYS A 688 13.03 68.51 41.62
N THR A 689 13.06 67.83 40.48
CA THR A 689 12.61 68.36 39.19
C THR A 689 11.68 67.38 38.52
N ASP A 690 10.57 67.87 37.91
CA ASP A 690 9.66 66.99 37.16
C ASP A 690 10.10 66.78 35.71
N ALA A 691 11.13 67.45 35.26
CA ALA A 691 11.63 67.42 33.87
C ALA A 691 12.12 66.03 33.41
N LEU A 692 12.46 65.12 34.32
CA LEU A 692 12.94 63.75 34.03
C LEU A 692 11.86 62.70 34.19
N LYS A 693 10.66 63.02 34.69
CA LYS A 693 9.54 62.08 34.78
C LYS A 693 8.94 61.75 33.41
N SER A 694 8.93 62.72 32.54
CA SER A 694 8.50 62.62 31.13
C SER A 694 9.31 63.61 30.32
N PHE A 695 9.91 63.16 29.26
CA PHE A 695 10.61 64.06 28.33
C PHE A 695 10.40 63.58 26.88
N SER A 696 10.38 64.54 25.96
CA SER A 696 10.35 64.28 24.55
C SER A 696 11.74 64.48 23.96
N THR A 697 12.17 63.63 23.06
CA THR A 697 13.42 63.81 22.32
C THR A 697 13.11 64.11 20.87
N LYS A 698 14.01 64.86 20.23
CA LYS A 698 13.98 65.02 18.76
C LYS A 698 14.27 63.69 18.09
N ASP A 699 13.95 63.64 16.81
CA ASP A 699 14.17 62.44 15.98
C ASP A 699 15.62 61.96 16.08
N LEU A 700 15.76 60.67 16.43
CA LEU A 700 17.06 59.99 16.52
C LEU A 700 17.20 59.06 15.34
N ASN A 701 18.40 58.97 14.81
CA ASN A 701 18.78 57.96 13.82
C ASN A 701 19.86 57.05 14.42
N LEU A 702 19.47 55.81 14.70
CA LEU A 702 20.28 54.82 15.41
C LEU A 702 20.70 53.69 14.47
N PRO A 703 21.85 53.80 13.80
CA PRO A 703 22.41 52.67 13.05
C PRO A 703 22.87 51.58 14.03
N PHE A 704 22.56 50.34 13.73
CA PHE A 704 22.93 49.20 14.52
C PHE A 704 23.40 48.01 13.70
N THR A 705 24.16 47.12 14.34
CA THR A 705 24.52 45.81 13.81
C THR A 705 24.24 44.76 14.87
N ILE A 706 23.84 43.59 14.42
CA ILE A 706 23.68 42.40 15.29
C ILE A 706 24.67 41.34 14.82
N ASN A 707 25.50 40.85 15.71
CA ASN A 707 26.44 39.77 15.44
C ASN A 707 26.26 38.68 16.48
N ASN A 708 25.84 37.49 16.05
CA ASN A 708 25.57 36.36 16.92
C ASN A 708 24.68 36.76 18.12
N GLY A 709 23.55 37.43 17.83
CA GLY A 709 22.58 37.87 18.83
C GLY A 709 22.98 39.09 19.66
N LYS A 710 24.15 39.62 19.47
CA LYS A 710 24.61 40.82 20.22
C LYS A 710 24.38 42.07 19.41
N LEU A 711 23.58 42.99 19.94
CA LEU A 711 23.30 44.28 19.38
C LEU A 711 24.47 45.26 19.64
N ASN A 712 24.98 45.88 18.59
CA ASN A 712 26.01 46.94 18.66
C ASN A 712 25.47 48.22 18.00
N THR A 713 25.61 49.35 18.73
CA THR A 713 25.29 50.69 18.21
C THR A 713 26.52 51.57 18.30
N LYS A 714 26.63 52.54 17.39
CA LYS A 714 27.62 53.60 17.54
C LYS A 714 27.10 54.65 18.54
N PRO A 715 27.98 55.36 19.28
CA PRO A 715 27.54 56.51 20.06
C PRO A 715 26.78 57.51 19.16
N PHE A 716 25.70 58.04 19.62
CA PHE A 716 24.79 58.94 18.94
C PHE A 716 24.54 60.22 19.73
#